data_41598498b2d3a21018c484fc880203c3
#
_entry.id   41598498b2d3a21018c484fc880203c3
#
_cell.length_a   1.000
_cell.length_b   1.000
_cell.length_c   1.000
_cell.angle_alpha   90.00
_cell.angle_beta   90.00
_cell.angle_gamma   90.00
#
_symmetry.space_group_name_H-M   'P 1'
#
loop_
_entity.id
_entity.type
_entity.pdbx_description
1 polymer ?
#
loop_
_entity_poly.entity_id
_entity_poly.type
_entity_poly.pdbx_seq_one_letter_code
_entity_poly.pdbx_strand_id
1 'polypeptide(L)'
;MSHVIGRGQGWVTLERACALNTRYRLEVILETINGPSDLRRLDYEQLTSLAEEIREFIVQAVSSANSGHLGSNLGVVELTLALHRVFSSPRDYVIWDTGHQAYVHKLVTGRREMFATLRQAEGMSGYPSRAESVHDWVENSHASTALCYAHGLAAAVKRSNNPNRNVVAVVGDGALTGGMAYEGLNNLGHSGSRVIVVLNDNGRSYAPTVSRLSESLTRLRLHPGVSSARRRVEAKVRDLPKVGNIAYSSLQGFYSAIREVIEPPAFFETLGVRYVGPLDGHDIAGMEQAFRQASSYDGPIVVHVVTQKGRGYGPAEDDEEKCLHDAGAFDPATGPTESARAIKDYTLAFSNAMLEIGEQRDDVVAITAAMPGPTGLIPFGQRWPDRFFDVGIAEQAAVTSAAGMAMGGLRPVVAVYSTFLSRAFDQANLDVGLHGLPVVFALDRAGITGDDGPSHHGILDMALCLKIPGMTIFAPSSAQELQAMLRSALELSGPAVVRYPKTKARQVPPDQVGRGLSARLVRQGDGSVCILAVGKMLEVAEEAATLLADEGVEATLWDVRVVRPLDPAMVTDAGEHAFVVTVEDGIRNGGAGNFIGDAIADLKANRQSPPVLNLGVPTAYIPHSKADRILGQLGLDGPGIAASIFKAIERVPEREAGASGQAGGDDDAGEDQVSLPNGEGILVGEVDGAGVTNGAGVANGAGVANGAGVANGAGVANGHGGRAAGEEVAAETPLPAGR
;
A
#
# COMPACT_ATOMS: atom_id res chain seq x y z
N MET A 1 63.58 -14.32 -42.53
CA MET A 1 64.27 -15.43 -41.85
C MET A 1 63.21 -16.14 -41.04
N SER A 2 62.60 -17.15 -41.59
CA SER A 2 62.96 -18.58 -41.46
C SER A 2 62.72 -19.03 -40.03
N HIS A 3 61.91 -19.95 -39.64
CA HIS A 3 61.53 -21.29 -40.20
C HIS A 3 60.22 -21.70 -39.43
N VAL A 4 59.18 -22.17 -40.05
CA VAL A 4 58.83 -23.50 -40.60
C VAL A 4 58.70 -24.62 -39.54
N ILE A 5 57.62 -25.16 -39.35
CA ILE A 5 56.83 -26.35 -39.69
C ILE A 5 56.23 -27.01 -38.47
N GLY A 6 54.95 -27.36 -38.56
CA GLY A 6 54.25 -28.35 -37.75
C GLY A 6 52.82 -28.53 -38.26
N ARG A 7 52.64 -29.42 -39.20
CA ARG A 7 51.32 -29.85 -39.75
C ARG A 7 50.62 -30.78 -38.77
N GLY A 8 49.29 -30.59 -38.71
CA GLY A 8 48.45 -31.78 -38.60
C GLY A 8 47.19 -31.56 -37.74
N GLN A 9 46.09 -31.65 -38.45
CA GLN A 9 44.76 -32.08 -38.01
C GLN A 9 43.76 -31.00 -37.55
N GLY A 10 42.80 -30.78 -38.42
CA GLY A 10 41.40 -30.74 -38.11
C GLY A 10 40.77 -29.35 -38.09
N TRP A 11 40.63 -28.70 -39.24
CA TRP A 11 39.56 -27.74 -39.43
C TRP A 11 38.23 -28.48 -39.41
N VAL A 12 37.65 -28.69 -38.21
CA VAL A 12 36.22 -28.94 -38.06
C VAL A 12 35.59 -27.58 -38.22
N THR A 13 35.04 -27.35 -39.39
CA THR A 13 34.43 -26.10 -39.83
C THR A 13 33.41 -25.58 -38.83
N LEU A 14 33.51 -24.31 -38.49
CA LEU A 14 32.50 -23.50 -37.78
C LEU A 14 31.07 -23.71 -38.32
N GLU A 15 30.94 -24.14 -39.59
CA GLU A 15 29.66 -24.53 -40.19
C GLU A 15 29.02 -25.78 -39.60
N ARG A 16 29.79 -26.75 -39.07
CA ARG A 16 29.21 -27.91 -38.36
C ARG A 16 28.82 -27.60 -36.91
N ALA A 17 29.49 -26.66 -36.28
CA ALA A 17 29.08 -26.16 -34.95
C ALA A 17 27.83 -25.28 -35.05
N CYS A 18 27.69 -24.47 -36.11
CA CYS A 18 26.47 -23.72 -36.42
C CYS A 18 25.32 -24.64 -36.85
N ALA A 19 25.57 -25.70 -37.62
CA ALA A 19 24.52 -26.62 -38.07
C ALA A 19 24.04 -27.58 -36.96
N LEU A 20 24.85 -27.85 -35.93
CA LEU A 20 24.43 -28.59 -34.72
C LEU A 20 23.66 -27.68 -33.73
N ASN A 21 23.94 -26.38 -33.70
CA ASN A 21 23.20 -25.42 -32.90
C ASN A 21 21.86 -25.00 -33.53
N THR A 22 21.63 -25.29 -34.82
CA THR A 22 20.38 -25.00 -35.53
C THR A 22 19.37 -26.15 -35.46
N ARG A 23 19.73 -27.32 -34.90
CA ARG A 23 18.83 -28.48 -34.78
C ARG A 23 18.23 -28.68 -33.38
N TYR A 24 18.61 -27.89 -32.37
CA TYR A 24 17.99 -27.84 -31.04
C TYR A 24 17.85 -26.37 -30.59
N ARG A 25 17.21 -25.52 -31.36
CA ARG A 25 16.39 -24.49 -30.76
C ARG A 25 15.18 -25.25 -30.22
N LEU A 26 15.24 -25.65 -28.95
CA LEU A 26 14.04 -25.90 -28.19
C LEU A 26 13.21 -24.63 -28.39
N GLU A 27 12.07 -24.73 -29.08
CA GLU A 27 11.13 -23.61 -29.19
C GLU A 27 10.86 -23.20 -27.75
N VAL A 28 11.21 -21.95 -27.37
CA VAL A 28 10.95 -21.41 -26.03
C VAL A 28 9.43 -21.36 -25.89
N ILE A 29 8.88 -22.20 -25.02
CA ILE A 29 7.43 -22.40 -24.89
C ILE A 29 6.76 -21.09 -24.53
N LEU A 30 7.38 -20.26 -23.69
CA LEU A 30 6.87 -18.96 -23.27
C LEU A 30 6.62 -18.02 -24.48
N GLU A 31 7.40 -18.14 -25.56
CA GLU A 31 7.19 -17.35 -26.76
C GLU A 31 5.88 -17.69 -27.50
N THR A 32 5.35 -18.88 -27.28
CA THR A 32 4.10 -19.36 -27.90
C THR A 32 2.86 -18.96 -27.11
N ILE A 33 3.01 -18.47 -25.88
CA ILE A 33 1.90 -18.10 -24.99
C ILE A 33 1.48 -16.66 -25.26
N ASN A 34 0.34 -16.48 -25.90
CA ASN A 34 -0.28 -15.19 -26.18
C ASN A 34 -1.57 -14.97 -25.36
N GLY A 35 -2.06 -16.01 -24.68
CA GLY A 35 -3.24 -15.91 -23.85
C GLY A 35 -3.51 -17.21 -23.06
N PRO A 36 -4.46 -17.17 -22.11
CA PRO A 36 -4.75 -18.33 -21.25
C PRO A 36 -5.20 -19.59 -22.01
N SER A 37 -5.73 -19.44 -23.22
CA SER A 37 -6.13 -20.56 -24.06
C SER A 37 -4.96 -21.44 -24.51
N ASP A 38 -3.77 -20.85 -24.66
CA ASP A 38 -2.60 -21.56 -25.13
C ASP A 38 -2.07 -22.53 -24.07
N LEU A 39 -2.17 -22.15 -22.78
CA LEU A 39 -1.80 -23.02 -21.65
C LEU A 39 -2.58 -24.34 -21.64
N ARG A 40 -3.84 -24.36 -22.13
CA ARG A 40 -4.69 -25.55 -22.11
C ARG A 40 -4.28 -26.61 -23.12
N ARG A 41 -3.43 -26.25 -24.08
CA ARG A 41 -2.91 -27.14 -25.12
C ARG A 41 -1.65 -27.90 -24.65
N LEU A 42 -0.98 -27.37 -23.62
CA LEU A 42 0.27 -27.92 -23.11
C LEU A 42 0.01 -29.15 -22.23
N ASP A 43 0.86 -30.15 -22.35
CA ASP A 43 0.93 -31.25 -21.39
C ASP A 43 1.70 -30.84 -20.12
N TYR A 44 1.75 -31.72 -19.11
CA TYR A 44 2.38 -31.37 -17.82
C TYR A 44 3.90 -31.27 -17.90
N GLU A 45 4.56 -31.94 -18.83
CA GLU A 45 6.00 -31.84 -19.06
C GLU A 45 6.36 -30.48 -19.66
N GLN A 46 5.58 -30.04 -20.65
CA GLN A 46 5.69 -28.71 -21.22
C GLN A 46 5.38 -27.61 -20.20
N LEU A 47 4.40 -27.80 -19.31
CA LEU A 47 4.08 -26.84 -18.25
C LEU A 47 5.20 -26.73 -17.20
N THR A 48 5.91 -27.81 -16.91
CA THR A 48 7.08 -27.79 -16.03
C THR A 48 8.21 -26.97 -16.67
N SER A 49 8.51 -27.21 -17.95
CA SER A 49 9.51 -26.42 -18.68
C SER A 49 9.10 -24.93 -18.79
N LEU A 50 7.83 -24.66 -19.07
CA LEU A 50 7.30 -23.29 -19.11
C LEU A 50 7.44 -22.59 -17.75
N ALA A 51 7.24 -23.29 -16.63
CA ALA A 51 7.41 -22.71 -15.30
C ALA A 51 8.86 -22.29 -15.04
N GLU A 52 9.85 -23.03 -15.52
CA GLU A 52 11.26 -22.68 -15.45
C GLU A 52 11.58 -21.46 -16.34
N GLU A 53 11.10 -21.45 -17.58
CA GLU A 53 11.25 -20.31 -18.51
C GLU A 53 10.64 -19.00 -17.97
N ILE A 54 9.45 -19.09 -17.32
CA ILE A 54 8.78 -17.94 -16.67
C ILE A 54 9.63 -17.40 -15.53
N ARG A 55 10.22 -18.26 -14.69
CA ARG A 55 11.08 -17.82 -13.59
C ARG A 55 12.30 -17.07 -14.10
N GLU A 56 13.00 -17.66 -15.08
CA GLU A 56 14.15 -17.02 -15.69
C GLU A 56 13.78 -15.67 -16.31
N PHE A 57 12.69 -15.62 -17.06
CA PHE A 57 12.18 -14.37 -17.64
C PHE A 57 11.89 -13.30 -16.58
N ILE A 58 11.21 -13.64 -15.49
CA ILE A 58 10.86 -12.68 -14.41
C ILE A 58 12.14 -12.17 -13.73
N VAL A 59 13.12 -13.01 -13.45
CA VAL A 59 14.40 -12.59 -12.87
C VAL A 59 15.09 -11.57 -13.76
N GLN A 60 15.17 -11.84 -15.08
CA GLN A 60 15.78 -10.93 -16.05
C GLN A 60 14.99 -9.61 -16.19
N ALA A 61 13.66 -9.68 -16.23
CA ALA A 61 12.81 -8.51 -16.39
C ALA A 61 12.91 -7.58 -15.16
N VAL A 62 12.85 -8.12 -13.94
CA VAL A 62 12.95 -7.33 -12.69
C VAL A 62 14.35 -6.73 -12.55
N SER A 63 15.41 -7.48 -12.87
CA SER A 63 16.77 -6.96 -12.89
C SER A 63 16.93 -5.81 -13.89
N SER A 64 16.43 -5.97 -15.11
CA SER A 64 16.51 -4.95 -16.17
C SER A 64 15.72 -3.68 -15.80
N ALA A 65 14.57 -3.83 -15.13
CA ALA A 65 13.77 -2.71 -14.65
C ALA A 65 14.40 -2.01 -13.43
N ASN A 66 15.39 -2.62 -12.77
CA ASN A 66 15.96 -2.19 -11.49
C ASN A 66 14.88 -1.95 -10.39
N SER A 67 13.74 -2.60 -10.51
CA SER A 67 12.58 -2.43 -9.61
C SER A 67 11.54 -3.51 -9.85
N GLY A 68 11.04 -4.16 -8.81
CA GLY A 68 9.94 -5.11 -8.93
C GLY A 68 9.79 -6.04 -7.73
N HIS A 69 8.68 -6.77 -7.70
CA HIS A 69 8.41 -7.82 -6.72
C HIS A 69 8.88 -9.17 -7.28
N LEU A 70 9.96 -9.72 -6.72
CA LEU A 70 10.59 -10.91 -7.29
C LEU A 70 10.11 -12.19 -6.59
N GLY A 71 10.45 -12.37 -5.32
CA GLY A 71 10.23 -13.62 -4.62
C GLY A 71 8.78 -14.09 -4.57
N SER A 72 7.83 -13.17 -4.43
CA SER A 72 6.40 -13.48 -4.43
C SER A 72 5.91 -14.02 -5.78
N ASN A 73 6.45 -13.51 -6.90
CA ASN A 73 6.09 -13.96 -8.24
C ASN A 73 6.72 -15.33 -8.58
N LEU A 74 7.97 -15.56 -8.17
CA LEU A 74 8.64 -16.84 -8.38
C LEU A 74 7.93 -18.00 -7.65
N GLY A 75 7.32 -17.71 -6.50
CA GLY A 75 6.59 -18.70 -5.71
C GLY A 75 5.23 -19.13 -6.27
N VAL A 76 4.60 -18.33 -7.14
CA VAL A 76 3.23 -18.57 -7.62
C VAL A 76 3.14 -18.98 -9.08
N VAL A 77 4.23 -19.42 -9.70
CA VAL A 77 4.27 -19.76 -11.12
C VAL A 77 3.29 -20.88 -11.43
N GLU A 78 3.46 -22.06 -10.82
CA GLU A 78 2.61 -23.22 -11.06
C GLU A 78 1.16 -22.97 -10.62
N LEU A 79 0.97 -22.26 -9.51
CA LEU A 79 -0.35 -21.85 -9.03
C LEU A 79 -1.09 -21.03 -10.10
N THR A 80 -0.43 -20.05 -10.71
CA THR A 80 -1.03 -19.18 -11.74
C THR A 80 -1.31 -19.96 -13.01
N LEU A 81 -0.41 -20.88 -13.42
CA LEU A 81 -0.63 -21.75 -14.58
C LEU A 81 -1.87 -22.63 -14.35
N ALA A 82 -2.00 -23.29 -13.20
CA ALA A 82 -3.15 -24.11 -12.84
C ALA A 82 -4.46 -23.32 -12.83
N LEU A 83 -4.45 -22.09 -12.27
CA LEU A 83 -5.60 -21.19 -12.27
C LEU A 83 -6.09 -20.89 -13.70
N HIS A 84 -5.20 -20.46 -14.60
CA HIS A 84 -5.56 -20.10 -15.96
C HIS A 84 -5.91 -21.29 -16.86
N ARG A 85 -5.52 -22.50 -16.48
CA ARG A 85 -5.95 -23.73 -17.17
C ARG A 85 -7.36 -24.14 -16.79
N VAL A 86 -7.80 -23.82 -15.56
CA VAL A 86 -9.15 -24.18 -15.07
C VAL A 86 -10.14 -23.05 -15.31
N PHE A 87 -9.80 -21.83 -14.91
CA PHE A 87 -10.70 -20.66 -15.00
C PHE A 87 -10.48 -19.89 -16.30
N SER A 88 -11.57 -19.45 -16.90
CA SER A 88 -11.54 -18.79 -18.21
C SER A 88 -11.55 -17.25 -18.05
N SER A 89 -10.41 -16.67 -17.65
CA SER A 89 -10.25 -15.21 -17.64
C SER A 89 -10.28 -14.65 -19.09
N PRO A 90 -10.95 -13.51 -19.39
CA PRO A 90 -11.61 -12.60 -18.45
C PRO A 90 -13.07 -12.96 -18.16
N ARG A 91 -13.61 -14.05 -18.72
CA ARG A 91 -14.99 -14.49 -18.45
C ARG A 91 -15.17 -14.78 -16.97
N ASP A 92 -14.30 -15.59 -16.36
CA ASP A 92 -14.27 -15.81 -14.92
C ASP A 92 -13.49 -14.69 -14.25
N TYR A 93 -13.95 -14.21 -13.09
CA TYR A 93 -13.24 -13.20 -12.31
C TYR A 93 -12.08 -13.82 -11.56
N VAL A 94 -10.85 -13.43 -11.86
CA VAL A 94 -9.66 -13.77 -11.09
C VAL A 94 -9.13 -12.48 -10.45
N ILE A 95 -9.15 -12.42 -9.11
CA ILE A 95 -8.76 -11.25 -8.32
C ILE A 95 -7.53 -11.58 -7.51
N TRP A 96 -6.55 -10.70 -7.50
CA TRP A 96 -5.31 -10.83 -6.74
C TRP A 96 -5.34 -9.86 -5.56
N ASP A 97 -5.26 -10.38 -4.33
CA ASP A 97 -5.10 -9.53 -3.15
C ASP A 97 -3.73 -8.86 -3.18
N THR A 98 -3.67 -7.55 -2.88
CA THR A 98 -2.45 -6.74 -3.05
C THR A 98 -1.98 -6.67 -4.51
N GLY A 99 -1.95 -7.79 -5.23
CA GLY A 99 -1.62 -7.86 -6.65
C GLY A 99 -0.13 -7.83 -7.00
N HIS A 100 0.78 -7.72 -6.02
CA HIS A 100 2.23 -7.72 -6.24
C HIS A 100 2.77 -9.07 -6.79
N GLN A 101 2.00 -10.14 -6.70
CA GLN A 101 2.28 -11.50 -7.17
C GLN A 101 1.65 -11.79 -8.55
N ALA A 102 1.29 -10.76 -9.34
CA ALA A 102 0.53 -10.94 -10.58
C ALA A 102 1.39 -10.92 -11.87
N TYR A 103 2.73 -10.99 -11.78
CA TYR A 103 3.57 -10.95 -12.98
C TYR A 103 3.34 -12.17 -13.88
N VAL A 104 3.21 -13.37 -13.30
CA VAL A 104 2.88 -14.57 -14.07
C VAL A 104 1.52 -14.45 -14.75
N HIS A 105 0.51 -13.89 -14.04
CA HIS A 105 -0.80 -13.57 -14.62
C HIS A 105 -0.67 -12.61 -15.81
N LYS A 106 0.17 -11.57 -15.71
CA LYS A 106 0.43 -10.65 -16.81
C LYS A 106 1.08 -11.36 -18.01
N LEU A 107 2.07 -12.23 -17.76
CA LEU A 107 2.73 -13.02 -18.81
C LEU A 107 1.74 -13.89 -19.57
N VAL A 108 0.96 -14.72 -18.87
CA VAL A 108 0.05 -15.68 -19.50
C VAL A 108 -1.22 -15.06 -20.06
N THR A 109 -1.43 -13.76 -19.85
CA THR A 109 -2.52 -12.97 -20.45
C THR A 109 -2.04 -12.03 -21.57
N GLY A 110 -0.85 -12.33 -22.17
CA GLY A 110 -0.38 -11.71 -23.42
C GLY A 110 0.41 -10.42 -23.26
N ARG A 111 0.92 -10.10 -22.07
CA ARG A 111 1.68 -8.85 -21.79
C ARG A 111 3.20 -9.04 -21.71
N ARG A 112 3.75 -10.11 -22.27
CA ARG A 112 5.19 -10.41 -22.19
C ARG A 112 6.08 -9.25 -22.66
N GLU A 113 5.76 -8.64 -23.79
CA GLU A 113 6.55 -7.56 -24.37
C GLU A 113 6.53 -6.29 -23.50
N MET A 114 5.46 -6.06 -22.75
CA MET A 114 5.33 -4.91 -21.87
C MET A 114 6.30 -4.94 -20.69
N PHE A 115 6.86 -6.11 -20.34
CA PHE A 115 7.85 -6.23 -19.27
C PHE A 115 9.13 -5.42 -19.50
N ALA A 116 9.45 -5.08 -20.75
CA ALA A 116 10.55 -4.16 -21.07
C ALA A 116 10.37 -2.76 -20.43
N THR A 117 9.14 -2.40 -20.09
CA THR A 117 8.78 -1.12 -19.48
C THR A 117 8.21 -1.27 -18.05
N LEU A 118 8.48 -2.40 -17.39
CA LEU A 118 7.98 -2.69 -16.05
C LEU A 118 8.30 -1.54 -15.07
N ARG A 119 7.28 -0.98 -14.43
CA ARG A 119 7.36 0.10 -13.44
C ARG A 119 8.04 1.40 -13.94
N GLN A 120 8.13 1.57 -15.26
CA GLN A 120 8.62 2.79 -15.89
C GLN A 120 7.44 3.71 -16.27
N ALA A 121 7.73 4.99 -16.46
CA ALA A 121 6.72 5.96 -16.89
C ALA A 121 6.01 5.51 -18.17
N GLU A 122 4.69 5.58 -18.20
CA GLU A 122 3.84 5.15 -19.32
C GLU A 122 3.99 3.65 -19.67
N GLY A 123 4.69 2.90 -18.84
CA GLY A 123 4.95 1.47 -18.99
C GLY A 123 4.01 0.59 -18.17
N MET A 124 4.38 -0.69 -18.06
CA MET A 124 3.60 -1.69 -17.33
C MET A 124 3.68 -1.46 -15.82
N SER A 125 2.53 -1.44 -15.16
CA SER A 125 2.41 -1.38 -13.70
C SER A 125 2.97 -2.64 -13.03
N GLY A 126 3.54 -2.48 -11.84
CA GLY A 126 3.92 -3.59 -10.94
C GLY A 126 2.73 -4.32 -10.29
N TYR A 127 1.52 -3.86 -10.54
CA TYR A 127 0.26 -4.41 -10.01
C TYR A 127 -0.74 -4.61 -11.16
N PRO A 128 -1.84 -5.37 -10.97
CA PRO A 128 -2.92 -5.40 -11.95
C PRO A 128 -3.40 -4.00 -12.29
N SER A 129 -3.67 -3.75 -13.58
CA SER A 129 -4.18 -2.48 -14.07
C SER A 129 -5.24 -2.70 -15.14
N ARG A 130 -6.42 -2.12 -14.92
CA ARG A 130 -7.56 -2.21 -15.84
C ARG A 130 -7.31 -1.49 -17.16
N ALA A 131 -6.43 -0.50 -17.13
CA ALA A 131 -6.00 0.19 -18.34
C ALA A 131 -5.10 -0.68 -19.22
N GLU A 132 -4.37 -1.65 -18.62
CA GLU A 132 -3.50 -2.56 -19.35
C GLU A 132 -4.24 -3.75 -19.96
N SER A 133 -5.25 -4.30 -19.25
CA SER A 133 -5.86 -5.55 -19.66
C SER A 133 -7.28 -5.76 -19.11
N VAL A 134 -8.13 -6.35 -19.95
CA VAL A 134 -9.48 -6.82 -19.55
C VAL A 134 -9.43 -7.99 -18.56
N HIS A 135 -8.27 -8.59 -18.34
CA HIS A 135 -8.05 -9.65 -17.36
C HIS A 135 -7.88 -9.12 -15.93
N ASP A 136 -7.57 -7.83 -15.77
CA ASP A 136 -7.32 -7.17 -14.49
C ASP A 136 -8.61 -6.52 -13.97
N TRP A 137 -9.09 -6.95 -12.79
CA TRP A 137 -10.38 -6.51 -12.26
C TRP A 137 -10.25 -5.51 -11.10
N VAL A 138 -9.18 -5.62 -10.31
CA VAL A 138 -8.94 -4.82 -9.11
C VAL A 138 -7.55 -4.22 -9.15
N GLU A 139 -7.45 -2.92 -8.96
CA GLU A 139 -6.19 -2.16 -8.96
C GLU A 139 -5.74 -1.75 -7.55
N ASN A 140 -6.42 -2.24 -6.51
CA ASN A 140 -6.09 -1.92 -5.12
C ASN A 140 -4.94 -2.79 -4.60
N SER A 141 -3.77 -2.20 -4.39
CA SER A 141 -2.61 -2.89 -3.82
C SER A 141 -2.50 -2.80 -2.28
N HIS A 142 -3.48 -2.23 -1.60
CA HIS A 142 -3.63 -2.40 -0.15
C HIS A 142 -4.22 -3.77 0.14
N ALA A 143 -3.54 -4.57 0.97
CA ALA A 143 -3.89 -5.96 1.25
C ALA A 143 -5.27 -6.13 1.91
N SER A 144 -5.78 -7.36 1.94
CA SER A 144 -6.99 -7.80 2.64
C SER A 144 -8.32 -7.37 2.01
N THR A 145 -8.31 -6.81 0.79
CA THR A 145 -9.54 -6.30 0.14
C THR A 145 -10.19 -7.30 -0.81
N ALA A 146 -9.46 -8.29 -1.32
CA ALA A 146 -9.93 -9.18 -2.38
C ALA A 146 -11.18 -9.98 -2.01
N LEU A 147 -11.33 -10.38 -0.74
CA LEU A 147 -12.51 -11.15 -0.29
C LEU A 147 -13.80 -10.31 -0.32
N CYS A 148 -13.71 -9.03 0.03
CA CYS A 148 -14.84 -8.11 -0.05
C CYS A 148 -15.21 -7.81 -1.52
N TYR A 149 -14.21 -7.61 -2.40
CA TYR A 149 -14.45 -7.52 -3.84
C TYR A 149 -15.11 -8.79 -4.39
N ALA A 150 -14.60 -9.98 -4.00
CA ALA A 150 -15.15 -11.24 -4.44
C ALA A 150 -16.61 -11.43 -3.99
N HIS A 151 -16.95 -11.06 -2.76
CA HIS A 151 -18.32 -11.06 -2.26
C HIS A 151 -19.24 -10.16 -3.10
N GLY A 152 -18.81 -8.93 -3.38
CA GLY A 152 -19.56 -8.00 -4.23
C GLY A 152 -19.75 -8.52 -5.66
N LEU A 153 -18.69 -9.09 -6.28
CA LEU A 153 -18.75 -9.67 -7.61
C LEU A 153 -19.65 -10.92 -7.64
N ALA A 154 -19.61 -11.78 -6.63
CA ALA A 154 -20.49 -12.93 -6.54
C ALA A 154 -21.97 -12.52 -6.42
N ALA A 155 -22.25 -11.47 -5.66
CA ALA A 155 -23.59 -10.90 -5.58
C ALA A 155 -24.08 -10.36 -6.94
N ALA A 156 -23.19 -9.73 -7.71
CA ALA A 156 -23.48 -9.26 -9.07
C ALA A 156 -23.70 -10.43 -10.04
N VAL A 157 -22.86 -11.47 -9.98
CA VAL A 157 -22.98 -12.68 -10.79
C VAL A 157 -24.33 -13.37 -10.56
N LYS A 158 -24.77 -13.50 -9.31
CA LYS A 158 -26.07 -14.09 -8.94
C LYS A 158 -27.27 -13.37 -9.59
N ARG A 159 -27.12 -12.08 -9.88
CA ARG A 159 -28.15 -11.25 -10.53
C ARG A 159 -27.96 -11.07 -12.03
N SER A 160 -26.85 -11.57 -12.57
CA SER A 160 -26.54 -11.45 -13.99
C SER A 160 -27.19 -12.55 -14.82
N ASN A 161 -27.17 -12.38 -16.16
CA ASN A 161 -27.61 -13.40 -17.12
C ASN A 161 -26.63 -14.58 -17.24
N ASN A 162 -25.50 -14.56 -16.50
CA ASN A 162 -24.49 -15.62 -16.50
C ASN A 162 -24.15 -16.08 -15.06
N PRO A 163 -25.09 -16.79 -14.38
CA PRO A 163 -24.93 -17.20 -12.98
C PRO A 163 -23.82 -18.25 -12.76
N ASN A 164 -23.30 -18.85 -13.84
CA ASN A 164 -22.25 -19.86 -13.78
C ASN A 164 -20.82 -19.29 -13.87
N ARG A 165 -20.68 -17.96 -13.87
CA ARG A 165 -19.38 -17.31 -13.85
C ARG A 165 -18.69 -17.54 -12.51
N ASN A 166 -17.44 -18.00 -12.54
CA ASN A 166 -16.67 -18.18 -11.32
C ASN A 166 -16.11 -16.84 -10.81
N VAL A 167 -16.02 -16.73 -9.49
CA VAL A 167 -15.31 -15.66 -8.80
C VAL A 167 -14.19 -16.30 -7.98
N VAL A 168 -12.96 -15.99 -8.31
CA VAL A 168 -11.75 -16.55 -7.70
C VAL A 168 -10.94 -15.41 -7.08
N ALA A 169 -10.68 -15.48 -5.78
CA ALA A 169 -9.84 -14.54 -5.06
C ALA A 169 -8.56 -15.23 -4.60
N VAL A 170 -7.41 -14.78 -5.10
CA VAL A 170 -6.09 -15.27 -4.67
C VAL A 170 -5.60 -14.36 -3.54
N VAL A 171 -5.43 -14.92 -2.35
CA VAL A 171 -5.14 -14.19 -1.12
C VAL A 171 -3.90 -14.79 -0.47
N GLY A 172 -2.90 -13.98 -0.15
CA GLY A 172 -1.73 -14.41 0.62
C GLY A 172 -2.06 -14.60 2.10
N ASP A 173 -1.32 -15.48 2.77
CA ASP A 173 -1.46 -15.72 4.22
C ASP A 173 -1.24 -14.44 5.05
N GLY A 174 -0.33 -13.56 4.65
CA GLY A 174 -0.15 -12.24 5.24
C GLY A 174 -1.41 -11.36 5.15
N ALA A 175 -2.11 -11.38 4.02
CA ALA A 175 -3.32 -10.60 3.81
C ALA A 175 -4.50 -11.08 4.68
N LEU A 176 -4.49 -12.34 5.13
CA LEU A 176 -5.49 -12.84 6.08
C LEU A 176 -5.32 -12.28 7.50
N THR A 177 -4.23 -11.61 7.81
CA THR A 177 -4.04 -10.99 9.13
C THR A 177 -4.82 -9.68 9.29
N GLY A 178 -5.27 -9.06 8.20
CA GLY A 178 -6.05 -7.82 8.21
C GLY A 178 -7.53 -8.03 8.54
N GLY A 179 -8.12 -7.08 9.26
CA GLY A 179 -9.52 -7.13 9.71
C GLY A 179 -10.52 -7.33 8.56
N MET A 180 -10.34 -6.61 7.43
CA MET A 180 -11.22 -6.75 6.26
C MET A 180 -11.25 -8.16 5.67
N ALA A 181 -10.17 -8.96 5.80
CA ALA A 181 -10.19 -10.34 5.37
C ALA A 181 -11.14 -11.20 6.22
N TYR A 182 -11.14 -10.99 7.55
CA TYR A 182 -12.09 -11.66 8.46
C TYR A 182 -13.53 -11.23 8.18
N GLU A 183 -13.77 -9.94 7.97
CA GLU A 183 -15.09 -9.41 7.58
C GLU A 183 -15.55 -10.03 6.25
N GLY A 184 -14.64 -10.11 5.26
CA GLY A 184 -14.91 -10.75 3.97
C GLY A 184 -15.26 -12.22 4.10
N LEU A 185 -14.50 -13.01 4.88
CA LEU A 185 -14.79 -14.42 5.13
C LEU A 185 -16.13 -14.61 5.84
N ASN A 186 -16.40 -13.81 6.87
CA ASN A 186 -17.68 -13.88 7.61
C ASN A 186 -18.87 -13.56 6.68
N ASN A 187 -18.77 -12.54 5.82
CA ASN A 187 -19.82 -12.18 4.88
C ASN A 187 -20.01 -13.24 3.78
N LEU A 188 -18.92 -13.84 3.29
CA LEU A 188 -18.98 -14.94 2.33
C LEU A 188 -19.72 -16.14 2.92
N GLY A 189 -19.37 -16.55 4.14
CA GLY A 189 -20.01 -17.66 4.82
C GLY A 189 -21.49 -17.40 5.11
N HIS A 190 -21.82 -16.21 5.66
CA HIS A 190 -23.19 -15.83 5.94
C HIS A 190 -24.09 -15.79 4.69
N SER A 191 -23.57 -15.24 3.59
CA SER A 191 -24.34 -15.12 2.33
C SER A 191 -24.41 -16.41 1.52
N GLY A 192 -23.59 -17.41 1.83
CA GLY A 192 -23.41 -18.61 1.03
C GLY A 192 -22.95 -18.31 -0.40
N SER A 193 -22.30 -17.18 -0.63
CA SER A 193 -21.88 -16.72 -1.95
C SER A 193 -20.86 -17.67 -2.57
N ARG A 194 -21.09 -18.05 -3.82
CA ARG A 194 -20.19 -18.94 -4.57
C ARG A 194 -18.91 -18.21 -4.94
N VAL A 195 -17.89 -18.33 -4.07
CA VAL A 195 -16.55 -17.75 -4.22
C VAL A 195 -15.51 -18.80 -3.93
N ILE A 196 -14.49 -18.87 -4.77
CA ILE A 196 -13.31 -19.72 -4.57
C ILE A 196 -12.19 -18.84 -4.04
N VAL A 197 -11.83 -19.03 -2.79
CA VAL A 197 -10.71 -18.36 -2.15
C VAL A 197 -9.49 -19.25 -2.30
N VAL A 198 -8.50 -18.84 -3.05
CA VAL A 198 -7.21 -19.52 -3.17
C VAL A 198 -6.26 -18.91 -2.15
N LEU A 199 -6.08 -19.60 -1.03
CA LEU A 199 -5.15 -19.19 0.01
C LEU A 199 -3.74 -19.63 -0.38
N ASN A 200 -2.93 -18.65 -0.80
CA ASN A 200 -1.52 -18.83 -1.09
C ASN A 200 -0.70 -18.69 0.20
N ASP A 201 -0.34 -19.81 0.81
CA ASP A 201 0.44 -19.85 2.05
C ASP A 201 1.92 -20.10 1.74
N ASN A 202 2.73 -19.08 1.93
CA ASN A 202 4.19 -19.17 1.89
C ASN A 202 4.84 -18.82 3.24
N GLY A 203 4.04 -18.50 4.26
CA GLY A 203 4.47 -18.19 5.63
C GLY A 203 5.12 -16.83 5.80
N ARG A 204 5.06 -15.95 4.78
CA ARG A 204 5.78 -14.67 4.79
C ARG A 204 5.04 -13.56 4.04
N SER A 205 5.08 -12.36 4.64
CA SER A 205 4.89 -11.08 3.94
C SER A 205 6.28 -10.46 3.63
N TYR A 206 6.58 -9.27 4.13
CA TYR A 206 7.97 -8.79 4.22
C TYR A 206 8.79 -9.55 5.27
N ALA A 207 8.15 -9.96 6.37
CA ALA A 207 8.67 -10.76 7.44
C ALA A 207 7.85 -12.06 7.59
N PRO A 208 8.25 -13.01 8.45
CA PRO A 208 7.39 -14.13 8.82
C PRO A 208 6.01 -13.63 9.26
N THR A 209 4.95 -14.26 8.76
CA THR A 209 3.57 -13.83 9.04
C THR A 209 3.23 -14.06 10.52
N VAL A 210 2.86 -12.99 11.22
CA VAL A 210 2.55 -13.02 12.66
C VAL A 210 1.05 -13.16 12.84
N SER A 211 0.56 -14.38 13.15
CA SER A 211 -0.81 -14.61 13.62
C SER A 211 -0.97 -16.05 14.14
N ARG A 212 -1.92 -16.27 15.04
CA ARG A 212 -2.29 -17.62 15.48
C ARG A 212 -2.79 -18.49 14.34
N LEU A 213 -3.54 -17.90 13.41
CA LEU A 213 -3.99 -18.60 12.20
C LEU A 213 -2.79 -19.04 11.36
N SER A 214 -1.80 -18.16 11.15
CA SER A 214 -0.57 -18.47 10.41
C SER A 214 0.28 -19.53 11.12
N GLU A 215 0.41 -19.47 12.46
CA GLU A 215 1.06 -20.56 13.23
C GLU A 215 0.37 -21.91 13.04
N SER A 216 -0.96 -21.90 13.05
CA SER A 216 -1.75 -23.13 12.84
C SER A 216 -1.60 -23.66 11.40
N LEU A 217 -1.60 -22.78 10.40
CA LEU A 217 -1.29 -23.13 9.00
C LEU A 217 0.14 -23.65 8.86
N THR A 218 1.11 -23.04 9.54
CA THR A 218 2.52 -23.47 9.57
C THR A 218 2.67 -24.87 10.19
N ARG A 219 1.96 -25.17 11.28
CA ARG A 219 1.95 -26.51 11.86
C ARG A 219 1.44 -27.57 10.88
N LEU A 220 0.40 -27.24 10.09
CA LEU A 220 -0.09 -28.12 9.01
C LEU A 220 0.96 -28.34 7.93
N ARG A 221 1.68 -27.29 7.54
CA ARG A 221 2.75 -27.34 6.54
C ARG A 221 3.93 -28.21 6.97
N LEU A 222 4.32 -28.13 8.24
CA LEU A 222 5.49 -28.82 8.78
C LEU A 222 5.22 -30.29 9.16
N HIS A 223 3.97 -30.77 9.14
CA HIS A 223 3.65 -32.17 9.47
C HIS A 223 3.86 -33.13 8.28
N PRO A 224 5.00 -33.89 8.24
CA PRO A 224 5.33 -34.78 7.13
C PRO A 224 4.33 -35.95 6.95
N GLY A 225 3.51 -36.19 7.99
CA GLY A 225 2.57 -37.32 8.03
C GLY A 225 1.24 -37.08 7.31
N VAL A 226 0.80 -35.83 7.13
CA VAL A 226 -0.55 -35.55 6.60
C VAL A 226 -0.63 -35.83 5.10
N SER A 227 0.37 -35.43 4.32
CA SER A 227 0.40 -35.69 2.87
C SER A 227 0.74 -37.13 2.50
N SER A 228 1.60 -37.81 3.27
CA SER A 228 2.00 -39.19 3.03
C SER A 228 1.01 -40.24 3.59
N ALA A 229 0.38 -39.96 4.73
CA ALA A 229 -0.68 -40.78 5.29
C ALA A 229 -1.93 -40.77 4.42
N ARG A 230 -2.31 -39.57 3.91
CA ARG A 230 -3.45 -39.42 2.99
C ARG A 230 -3.24 -40.21 1.69
N ARG A 231 -2.08 -40.10 1.05
CA ARG A 231 -1.73 -40.89 -0.17
C ARG A 231 -1.74 -42.39 0.09
N ARG A 232 -1.26 -42.87 1.25
CA ARG A 232 -1.27 -44.25 1.61
C ARG A 232 -2.67 -44.81 1.92
N VAL A 233 -3.54 -43.98 2.52
CA VAL A 233 -4.93 -44.35 2.81
C VAL A 233 -5.77 -44.31 1.54
N GLU A 234 -5.63 -43.30 0.68
CA GLU A 234 -6.32 -43.22 -0.61
C GLU A 234 -5.90 -44.38 -1.56
N ALA A 235 -4.62 -44.75 -1.60
CA ALA A 235 -4.13 -45.88 -2.34
C ALA A 235 -4.70 -47.20 -1.79
N LYS A 236 -4.75 -47.39 -0.47
CA LYS A 236 -5.32 -48.61 0.15
C LYS A 236 -6.83 -48.71 0.03
N VAL A 237 -7.56 -47.57 0.04
CA VAL A 237 -9.03 -47.54 -0.15
C VAL A 237 -9.39 -47.83 -1.61
N ARG A 238 -8.53 -47.49 -2.56
CA ARG A 238 -8.73 -47.73 -3.99
C ARG A 238 -8.59 -49.23 -4.35
N ASP A 239 -7.83 -49.99 -3.55
CA ASP A 239 -7.53 -51.40 -3.77
C ASP A 239 -8.44 -52.37 -2.94
N LEU A 240 -9.41 -51.87 -2.16
CA LEU A 240 -10.34 -52.68 -1.42
C LEU A 240 -11.56 -53.05 -2.26
N PRO A 241 -11.87 -54.35 -2.42
CA PRO A 241 -13.08 -54.78 -3.10
C PRO A 241 -14.32 -54.32 -2.30
N LYS A 242 -15.33 -53.82 -3.01
CA LYS A 242 -16.62 -53.30 -2.54
C LYS A 242 -17.11 -53.90 -1.20
N VAL A 243 -16.72 -53.29 -0.09
CA VAL A 243 -17.28 -53.59 1.24
C VAL A 243 -18.12 -52.40 1.66
N GLY A 244 -19.37 -52.68 1.98
CA GLY A 244 -20.49 -51.79 2.10
C GLY A 244 -20.38 -50.63 3.07
N ASN A 245 -21.41 -49.81 3.10
CA ASN A 245 -21.65 -48.54 3.79
C ASN A 245 -21.19 -48.40 5.26
N ILE A 246 -20.89 -49.52 5.95
CA ILE A 246 -20.46 -49.55 7.36
C ILE A 246 -18.97 -49.13 7.53
N ALA A 247 -18.13 -49.51 6.56
CA ALA A 247 -16.71 -49.10 6.58
C ALA A 247 -16.53 -47.59 6.26
N TYR A 248 -17.43 -47.04 5.48
CA TYR A 248 -17.41 -45.61 5.12
C TYR A 248 -17.75 -44.69 6.31
N SER A 249 -18.75 -45.09 7.13
CA SER A 249 -19.13 -44.32 8.35
C SER A 249 -18.06 -44.37 9.44
N SER A 250 -17.37 -45.54 9.59
CA SER A 250 -16.26 -45.69 10.54
C SER A 250 -15.01 -44.92 10.10
N LEU A 251 -14.74 -44.83 8.78
CA LEU A 251 -13.69 -44.01 8.23
C LEU A 251 -14.01 -42.52 8.39
N GLN A 252 -15.27 -42.10 8.20
CA GLN A 252 -15.71 -40.71 8.46
C GLN A 252 -15.56 -40.38 9.93
N GLY A 253 -15.88 -41.25 10.87
CA GLY A 253 -15.67 -41.05 12.30
C GLY A 253 -14.18 -40.90 12.68
N PHE A 254 -13.30 -41.71 12.07
CA PHE A 254 -11.86 -41.60 12.26
C PHE A 254 -11.28 -40.32 11.62
N TYR A 255 -11.77 -39.93 10.45
CA TYR A 255 -11.42 -38.64 9.83
C TYR A 255 -11.93 -37.47 10.64
N SER A 256 -13.11 -37.56 11.26
CA SER A 256 -13.65 -36.51 12.15
C SER A 256 -12.79 -36.39 13.40
N ALA A 257 -12.34 -37.48 14.02
CA ALA A 257 -11.49 -37.45 15.21
C ALA A 257 -10.08 -36.92 14.95
N ILE A 258 -9.51 -37.17 13.75
CA ILE A 258 -8.25 -36.55 13.31
C ILE A 258 -8.47 -35.08 12.98
N ARG A 259 -9.65 -34.71 12.49
CA ARG A 259 -10.05 -33.36 12.12
C ARG A 259 -10.19 -32.41 13.33
N GLU A 260 -10.65 -32.96 14.49
CA GLU A 260 -10.76 -32.21 15.75
C GLU A 260 -9.40 -31.80 16.35
N VAL A 261 -8.30 -32.45 15.94
CA VAL A 261 -6.94 -32.14 16.43
C VAL A 261 -6.24 -31.08 15.56
N ILE A 262 -6.81 -30.69 14.39
CA ILE A 262 -6.18 -29.79 13.42
C ILE A 262 -7.04 -28.53 13.25
N GLU A 263 -6.69 -27.45 13.96
CA GLU A 263 -7.43 -26.19 14.12
C GLU A 263 -7.81 -25.39 12.86
N PRO A 264 -7.03 -25.27 11.76
CA PRO A 264 -7.39 -24.38 10.65
C PRO A 264 -8.65 -24.72 9.88
N PRO A 265 -8.97 -26.00 9.55
CA PRO A 265 -10.25 -26.33 8.91
C PRO A 265 -11.45 -25.88 9.75
N ALA A 266 -11.37 -26.02 11.07
CA ALA A 266 -12.44 -25.64 11.99
C ALA A 266 -12.74 -24.14 11.95
N PHE A 267 -11.71 -23.30 11.80
CA PHE A 267 -11.89 -21.85 11.70
C PHE A 267 -12.75 -21.45 10.48
N PHE A 268 -12.39 -21.89 9.28
CA PHE A 268 -13.14 -21.57 8.06
C PHE A 268 -14.55 -22.17 8.06
N GLU A 269 -14.67 -23.42 8.53
CA GLU A 269 -15.95 -24.12 8.60
C GLU A 269 -16.92 -23.51 9.63
N THR A 270 -16.40 -22.99 10.74
CA THR A 270 -17.20 -22.23 11.73
C THR A 270 -17.78 -20.96 11.12
N LEU A 271 -17.05 -20.32 10.20
CA LEU A 271 -17.52 -19.16 9.45
C LEU A 271 -18.47 -19.54 8.30
N GLY A 272 -18.75 -20.84 8.07
CA GLY A 272 -19.57 -21.31 6.96
C GLY A 272 -18.84 -21.37 5.61
N VAL A 273 -17.51 -21.32 5.62
CA VAL A 273 -16.65 -21.43 4.43
C VAL A 273 -16.00 -22.80 4.40
N ARG A 274 -16.24 -23.58 3.34
CA ARG A 274 -15.64 -24.89 3.18
C ARG A 274 -14.12 -24.79 3.02
N TYR A 275 -13.38 -25.73 3.58
CA TYR A 275 -11.93 -25.80 3.46
C TYR A 275 -11.45 -27.04 2.73
N VAL A 276 -10.48 -26.88 1.82
CA VAL A 276 -9.78 -27.94 1.09
C VAL A 276 -8.27 -27.64 1.12
N GLY A 277 -7.47 -28.62 1.47
CA GLY A 277 -6.03 -28.51 1.51
C GLY A 277 -5.43 -29.05 2.82
N PRO A 278 -4.13 -28.74 3.10
CA PRO A 278 -3.21 -28.05 2.23
C PRO A 278 -2.80 -28.84 0.98
N LEU A 279 -2.60 -28.15 -0.14
CA LEU A 279 -2.12 -28.71 -1.41
C LEU A 279 -0.69 -28.23 -1.67
N ASP A 280 0.08 -29.03 -2.41
CA ASP A 280 1.37 -28.58 -2.93
C ASP A 280 1.14 -27.58 -4.06
N GLY A 281 1.58 -26.34 -3.86
CA GLY A 281 1.44 -25.23 -4.80
C GLY A 281 2.36 -25.32 -6.03
N HIS A 282 3.18 -26.35 -6.09
CA HIS A 282 4.05 -26.67 -7.22
C HIS A 282 3.62 -27.93 -7.98
N ASP A 283 2.52 -28.57 -7.57
CA ASP A 283 1.84 -29.66 -8.29
C ASP A 283 0.67 -29.11 -9.11
N ILE A 284 0.93 -28.77 -10.38
CA ILE A 284 -0.08 -28.19 -11.30
C ILE A 284 -1.27 -29.15 -11.43
N ALA A 285 -1.04 -30.45 -11.58
CA ALA A 285 -2.11 -31.45 -11.79
C ALA A 285 -3.02 -31.57 -10.56
N GLY A 286 -2.43 -31.65 -9.37
CA GLY A 286 -3.17 -31.67 -8.10
C GLY A 286 -4.00 -30.41 -7.89
N MET A 287 -3.44 -29.25 -8.16
CA MET A 287 -4.16 -27.97 -8.08
C MET A 287 -5.31 -27.87 -9.09
N GLU A 288 -5.09 -28.26 -10.35
CA GLU A 288 -6.17 -28.30 -11.36
C GLU A 288 -7.34 -29.16 -10.93
N GLN A 289 -7.07 -30.33 -10.36
CA GLN A 289 -8.12 -31.21 -9.86
C GLN A 289 -8.92 -30.55 -8.74
N ALA A 290 -8.24 -29.93 -7.78
CA ALA A 290 -8.88 -29.22 -6.67
C ALA A 290 -9.70 -28.01 -7.15
N PHE A 291 -9.17 -27.21 -8.07
CA PHE A 291 -9.89 -26.05 -8.63
C PHE A 291 -11.13 -26.46 -9.43
N ARG A 292 -11.09 -27.56 -10.20
CA ARG A 292 -12.27 -28.11 -10.88
C ARG A 292 -13.33 -28.56 -9.88
N GLN A 293 -12.93 -29.21 -8.79
CA GLN A 293 -13.86 -29.61 -7.72
C GLN A 293 -14.44 -28.38 -7.02
N ALA A 294 -13.61 -27.37 -6.71
CA ALA A 294 -14.05 -26.14 -6.10
C ALA A 294 -15.02 -25.35 -6.99
N SER A 295 -14.80 -25.34 -8.32
CA SER A 295 -15.67 -24.66 -9.27
C SER A 295 -17.09 -25.28 -9.36
N SER A 296 -17.26 -26.55 -8.98
CA SER A 296 -18.54 -27.24 -8.93
C SER A 296 -19.26 -27.13 -7.58
N TYR A 297 -18.61 -26.57 -6.57
CA TYR A 297 -19.18 -26.39 -5.25
C TYR A 297 -20.13 -25.18 -5.20
N ASP A 298 -21.32 -25.35 -4.65
CA ASP A 298 -22.32 -24.29 -4.51
C ASP A 298 -22.21 -23.64 -3.12
N GLY A 299 -21.26 -22.74 -2.98
CA GLY A 299 -20.96 -22.01 -1.76
C GLY A 299 -19.54 -21.48 -1.71
N PRO A 300 -19.15 -20.76 -0.63
CA PRO A 300 -17.79 -20.28 -0.47
C PRO A 300 -16.85 -21.41 -0.06
N ILE A 301 -15.69 -21.48 -0.70
CA ILE A 301 -14.69 -22.53 -0.49
C ILE A 301 -13.28 -21.94 -0.47
N VAL A 302 -12.48 -22.31 0.54
CA VAL A 302 -11.05 -22.05 0.60
C VAL A 302 -10.30 -23.25 0.04
N VAL A 303 -9.47 -23.01 -0.96
CA VAL A 303 -8.45 -23.93 -1.46
C VAL A 303 -7.10 -23.47 -0.96
N HIS A 304 -6.58 -24.15 0.07
CA HIS A 304 -5.31 -23.82 0.70
C HIS A 304 -4.16 -24.45 -0.09
N VAL A 305 -3.26 -23.60 -0.58
CA VAL A 305 -2.13 -23.96 -1.44
C VAL A 305 -0.85 -23.48 -0.77
N VAL A 306 0.08 -24.41 -0.53
CA VAL A 306 1.39 -24.10 0.08
C VAL A 306 2.41 -23.87 -1.02
N THR A 307 3.03 -22.69 -1.04
CA THR A 307 4.05 -22.30 -2.01
C THR A 307 5.38 -21.94 -1.33
N GLN A 308 6.45 -21.90 -2.11
CA GLN A 308 7.78 -21.46 -1.66
C GLN A 308 8.10 -20.12 -2.29
N LYS A 309 8.22 -19.08 -1.46
CA LYS A 309 8.63 -17.74 -1.90
C LYS A 309 10.07 -17.77 -2.42
N GLY A 310 10.34 -17.15 -3.58
CA GLY A 310 11.67 -17.13 -4.19
C GLY A 310 12.08 -18.39 -4.95
N ARG A 311 11.18 -19.39 -5.08
CA ARG A 311 11.45 -20.70 -5.66
C ARG A 311 12.16 -20.64 -7.01
N GLY A 312 13.22 -21.46 -7.15
CA GLY A 312 13.99 -21.63 -8.37
C GLY A 312 15.01 -20.51 -8.65
N TYR A 313 15.21 -19.61 -7.68
CA TYR A 313 16.24 -18.59 -7.76
C TYR A 313 17.03 -18.53 -6.43
N GLY A 314 18.23 -19.11 -6.42
CA GLY A 314 19.06 -19.26 -5.22
C GLY A 314 19.18 -17.98 -4.38
N PRO A 315 19.52 -16.80 -4.97
CA PRO A 315 19.63 -15.57 -4.19
C PRO A 315 18.33 -15.13 -3.48
N ALA A 316 17.16 -15.55 -3.99
CA ALA A 316 15.88 -15.27 -3.32
C ALA A 316 15.53 -16.34 -2.28
N GLU A 317 15.91 -17.59 -2.50
CA GLU A 317 15.73 -18.67 -1.53
C GLU A 317 16.63 -18.51 -0.31
N ASP A 318 17.87 -18.00 -0.50
CA ASP A 318 18.88 -17.77 0.52
C ASP A 318 18.66 -16.45 1.31
N ASP A 319 17.79 -15.54 0.84
CA ASP A 319 17.46 -14.30 1.55
C ASP A 319 16.49 -14.57 2.69
N GLU A 320 17.02 -14.85 3.88
CA GLU A 320 16.24 -15.14 5.08
C GLU A 320 15.40 -13.95 5.58
N GLU A 321 15.74 -12.72 5.19
CA GLU A 321 15.05 -11.51 5.66
C GLU A 321 13.72 -11.34 4.93
N LYS A 322 13.71 -11.29 3.60
CA LYS A 322 12.50 -10.96 2.80
C LYS A 322 12.28 -11.83 1.56
N CYS A 323 13.18 -12.79 1.29
CA CYS A 323 13.15 -13.61 0.08
C CYS A 323 13.03 -12.76 -1.21
N LEU A 324 13.77 -11.67 -1.30
CA LEU A 324 13.69 -10.67 -2.37
C LEU A 324 12.23 -10.26 -2.68
N HIS A 325 11.45 -9.95 -1.61
CA HIS A 325 10.05 -9.52 -1.77
C HIS A 325 9.94 -8.34 -2.73
N ASP A 326 10.78 -7.32 -2.53
CA ASP A 326 11.04 -6.22 -3.45
C ASP A 326 12.52 -6.24 -3.83
N ALA A 327 12.84 -6.06 -5.09
CA ALA A 327 14.20 -6.04 -5.62
C ALA A 327 14.45 -4.71 -6.34
N GLY A 328 15.58 -4.07 -6.00
CA GLY A 328 16.15 -2.95 -6.75
C GLY A 328 17.07 -3.45 -7.85
N ALA A 329 18.16 -2.72 -8.13
CA ALA A 329 19.19 -3.16 -9.04
C ALA A 329 19.97 -4.37 -8.49
N PHE A 330 20.10 -5.43 -9.28
CA PHE A 330 20.90 -6.61 -8.97
C PHE A 330 21.40 -7.31 -10.22
N ASP A 331 22.46 -8.11 -10.08
CA ASP A 331 22.92 -9.01 -11.14
C ASP A 331 22.11 -10.31 -11.10
N PRO A 332 21.44 -10.73 -12.19
CA PRO A 332 20.69 -11.99 -12.23
C PRO A 332 21.49 -13.23 -11.83
N ALA A 333 22.81 -13.24 -12.06
CA ALA A 333 23.66 -14.39 -11.75
C ALA A 333 24.03 -14.47 -10.27
N THR A 334 24.18 -13.33 -9.56
CA THR A 334 24.70 -13.27 -8.19
C THR A 334 23.73 -12.73 -7.17
N GLY A 335 22.62 -12.14 -7.62
CA GLY A 335 21.66 -11.46 -6.73
C GLY A 335 22.12 -10.06 -6.30
N PRO A 336 21.41 -9.43 -5.34
CA PRO A 336 21.78 -8.13 -4.80
C PRO A 336 23.08 -8.14 -4.03
N THR A 337 23.94 -7.12 -4.22
CA THR A 337 25.16 -6.95 -3.47
C THR A 337 24.94 -6.24 -2.14
N GLU A 338 25.79 -6.51 -1.12
CA GLU A 338 25.73 -5.83 0.19
C GLU A 338 25.92 -4.30 0.09
N SER A 339 26.68 -3.81 -0.90
CA SER A 339 26.91 -2.38 -1.09
C SER A 339 25.63 -1.62 -1.49
N ALA A 340 24.64 -2.28 -2.07
CA ALA A 340 23.33 -1.69 -2.35
C ALA A 340 22.47 -1.43 -1.09
N ARG A 341 22.84 -2.02 0.05
CA ARG A 341 22.16 -1.89 1.35
C ARG A 341 22.58 -0.66 2.17
N ALA A 342 23.65 0.05 1.79
CA ALA A 342 24.25 1.14 2.58
C ALA A 342 23.72 2.54 2.22
N ILE A 343 22.48 2.67 1.76
CA ILE A 343 21.87 3.97 1.42
C ILE A 343 21.53 4.71 2.72
N LYS A 344 22.10 5.89 2.92
CA LYS A 344 21.72 6.81 4.01
C LYS A 344 20.40 7.50 3.65
N ASP A 345 19.30 6.86 3.96
CA ASP A 345 17.95 7.37 3.75
C ASP A 345 17.28 7.81 5.06
N TYR A 346 16.07 8.32 4.96
CA TYR A 346 15.30 8.74 6.13
C TYR A 346 14.90 7.54 7.01
N THR A 347 14.65 6.36 6.42
CA THR A 347 14.34 5.14 7.17
C THR A 347 15.51 4.72 8.07
N LEU A 348 16.76 4.79 7.56
CA LEU A 348 17.94 4.55 8.37
C LEU A 348 18.12 5.59 9.49
N ALA A 349 17.85 6.87 9.18
CA ALA A 349 17.90 7.94 10.19
C ALA A 349 16.87 7.71 11.31
N PHE A 350 15.66 7.26 10.98
CA PHE A 350 14.63 6.86 11.92
C PHE A 350 15.07 5.64 12.76
N SER A 351 15.58 4.60 12.10
CA SER A 351 16.06 3.39 12.77
C SER A 351 17.13 3.70 13.82
N ASN A 352 18.13 4.52 13.47
CA ASN A 352 19.17 4.95 14.37
C ASN A 352 18.62 5.77 15.56
N ALA A 353 17.68 6.69 15.29
CA ALA A 353 17.03 7.48 16.34
C ALA A 353 16.24 6.59 17.31
N MET A 354 15.53 5.58 16.81
CA MET A 354 14.78 4.62 17.63
C MET A 354 15.71 3.79 18.52
N LEU A 355 16.88 3.38 18.01
CA LEU A 355 17.88 2.69 18.83
C LEU A 355 18.42 3.58 19.95
N GLU A 356 18.81 4.82 19.65
CA GLU A 356 19.30 5.77 20.66
C GLU A 356 18.24 6.12 21.71
N ILE A 357 16.97 6.28 21.29
CA ILE A 357 15.85 6.56 22.19
C ILE A 357 15.56 5.33 23.05
N GLY A 358 15.58 4.13 22.48
CA GLY A 358 15.35 2.87 23.20
C GLY A 358 16.36 2.60 24.30
N GLU A 359 17.63 3.04 24.13
CA GLU A 359 18.66 2.99 25.18
C GLU A 359 18.38 3.94 26.35
N GLN A 360 17.72 5.07 26.08
CA GLN A 360 17.52 6.14 27.05
C GLN A 360 16.16 6.07 27.74
N ARG A 361 15.18 5.36 27.15
CA ARG A 361 13.78 5.37 27.57
C ARG A 361 13.14 4.00 27.50
N ASP A 362 12.81 3.45 28.67
CA ASP A 362 12.16 2.13 28.77
C ASP A 362 10.65 2.17 28.51
N ASP A 363 10.03 3.36 28.57
CA ASP A 363 8.60 3.58 28.31
C ASP A 363 8.27 3.61 26.83
N VAL A 364 9.26 3.75 25.94
CA VAL A 364 9.06 3.79 24.48
C VAL A 364 8.91 2.38 23.93
N VAL A 365 7.81 2.15 23.23
CA VAL A 365 7.50 0.91 22.50
C VAL A 365 7.29 1.18 21.02
N ALA A 366 7.67 0.23 20.17
CA ALA A 366 7.54 0.34 18.72
C ALA A 366 6.49 -0.64 18.20
N ILE A 367 5.61 -0.16 17.32
CA ILE A 367 4.53 -0.94 16.72
C ILE A 367 4.64 -0.82 15.20
N THR A 368 4.47 -1.92 14.48
CA THR A 368 4.36 -1.92 13.02
C THR A 368 3.28 -2.88 12.55
N ALA A 369 2.90 -2.78 11.27
CA ALA A 369 1.90 -3.62 10.64
C ALA A 369 2.52 -4.46 9.51
N ALA A 370 3.18 -5.57 9.88
CA ALA A 370 3.87 -6.52 8.99
C ALA A 370 5.04 -5.91 8.18
N MET A 371 5.60 -4.78 8.65
CA MET A 371 6.65 -4.06 7.92
C MET A 371 7.89 -3.71 8.77
N PRO A 372 8.43 -4.63 9.60
CA PRO A 372 9.55 -4.29 10.48
C PRO A 372 10.81 -3.86 9.73
N GLY A 373 11.14 -4.51 8.60
CA GLY A 373 12.28 -4.15 7.75
C GLY A 373 12.07 -2.84 7.00
N PRO A 374 10.98 -2.71 6.21
CA PRO A 374 10.70 -1.49 5.43
C PRO A 374 10.56 -0.22 6.26
N THR A 375 10.18 -0.29 7.53
CA THR A 375 10.10 0.84 8.46
C THR A 375 11.34 1.01 9.36
N GLY A 376 12.39 0.17 9.18
CA GLY A 376 13.65 0.27 9.93
C GLY A 376 13.56 -0.19 11.39
N LEU A 377 12.54 -0.96 11.80
CA LEU A 377 12.35 -1.38 13.19
C LEU A 377 12.99 -2.74 13.54
N ILE A 378 13.57 -3.49 12.58
CA ILE A 378 14.23 -4.76 12.87
C ILE A 378 15.29 -4.61 13.97
N PRO A 379 16.24 -3.63 13.93
CA PRO A 379 17.26 -3.50 14.97
C PRO A 379 16.66 -3.21 16.37
N PHE A 380 15.58 -2.42 16.43
CA PHE A 380 14.88 -2.15 17.69
C PHE A 380 14.25 -3.42 18.27
N GLY A 381 13.52 -4.18 17.42
CA GLY A 381 12.88 -5.42 17.83
C GLY A 381 13.86 -6.52 18.25
N GLN A 382 15.04 -6.62 17.60
CA GLN A 382 16.11 -7.53 17.99
C GLN A 382 16.71 -7.19 19.36
N ARG A 383 16.82 -5.89 19.65
CA ARG A 383 17.42 -5.44 20.90
C ARG A 383 16.43 -5.45 22.08
N TRP A 384 15.18 -5.12 21.84
CA TRP A 384 14.12 -5.05 22.87
C TRP A 384 12.84 -5.76 22.40
N PRO A 385 12.84 -7.09 22.31
CA PRO A 385 11.70 -7.86 21.81
C PRO A 385 10.42 -7.63 22.61
N ASP A 386 10.50 -7.37 23.91
CA ASP A 386 9.33 -7.11 24.77
C ASP A 386 8.72 -5.70 24.56
N ARG A 387 9.41 -4.83 23.83
CA ARG A 387 8.95 -3.47 23.50
C ARG A 387 8.65 -3.29 22.02
N PHE A 388 8.68 -4.38 21.25
CA PHE A 388 8.39 -4.40 19.82
C PHE A 388 7.15 -5.24 19.53
N PHE A 389 6.21 -4.66 18.77
CA PHE A 389 4.93 -5.28 18.43
C PHE A 389 4.71 -5.23 16.91
N ASP A 390 4.71 -6.39 16.26
CA ASP A 390 4.21 -6.53 14.90
C ASP A 390 2.79 -7.13 14.97
N VAL A 391 1.81 -6.40 14.48
CA VAL A 391 0.39 -6.79 14.56
C VAL A 391 -0.13 -7.50 13.30
N GLY A 392 0.74 -7.83 12.35
CA GLY A 392 0.33 -8.26 11.02
C GLY A 392 -0.16 -7.08 10.17
N ILE A 393 -0.80 -7.34 9.01
CA ILE A 393 -1.32 -6.28 8.15
C ILE A 393 -2.65 -5.75 8.74
N ALA A 394 -2.56 -5.08 9.89
CA ALA A 394 -3.71 -4.66 10.70
C ALA A 394 -3.49 -3.25 11.30
N GLU A 395 -3.42 -2.23 10.45
CA GLU A 395 -3.10 -0.85 10.83
C GLU A 395 -4.10 -0.29 11.85
N GLN A 396 -5.39 -0.63 11.74
CA GLN A 396 -6.42 -0.24 12.72
C GLN A 396 -6.11 -0.79 14.11
N ALA A 397 -5.76 -2.08 14.20
CA ALA A 397 -5.38 -2.73 15.45
C ALA A 397 -4.09 -2.11 16.02
N ALA A 398 -3.11 -1.77 15.16
CA ALA A 398 -1.88 -1.08 15.58
C ALA A 398 -2.20 0.23 16.31
N VAL A 399 -3.07 1.06 15.73
CA VAL A 399 -3.40 2.38 16.28
C VAL A 399 -4.23 2.28 17.56
N THR A 400 -5.27 1.44 17.58
CA THR A 400 -6.09 1.26 18.78
C THR A 400 -5.28 0.63 19.93
N SER A 401 -4.38 -0.33 19.62
CA SER A 401 -3.47 -0.90 20.63
C SER A 401 -2.48 0.14 21.15
N ALA A 402 -1.96 1.01 20.29
CA ALA A 402 -1.12 2.13 20.70
C ALA A 402 -1.87 3.08 21.67
N ALA A 403 -3.14 3.37 21.39
CA ALA A 403 -3.97 4.16 22.30
C ALA A 403 -4.08 3.48 23.66
N GLY A 404 -4.35 2.18 23.72
CA GLY A 404 -4.39 1.42 24.97
C GLY A 404 -3.05 1.43 25.73
N MET A 405 -1.92 1.28 25.02
CA MET A 405 -0.58 1.35 25.60
C MET A 405 -0.28 2.74 26.18
N ALA A 406 -0.68 3.80 25.46
CA ALA A 406 -0.53 5.18 25.94
C ALA A 406 -1.37 5.46 27.18
N MET A 407 -2.61 4.94 27.24
CA MET A 407 -3.44 4.98 28.47
C MET A 407 -2.78 4.24 29.63
N GLY A 408 -2.01 3.18 29.34
CA GLY A 408 -1.21 2.44 30.32
C GLY A 408 0.10 3.10 30.75
N GLY A 409 0.40 4.30 30.21
CA GLY A 409 1.60 5.10 30.57
C GLY A 409 2.82 4.86 29.68
N LEU A 410 2.70 4.09 28.58
CA LEU A 410 3.76 3.90 27.61
C LEU A 410 3.78 5.05 26.57
N ARG A 411 4.86 5.12 25.79
CA ARG A 411 5.05 6.05 24.67
C ARG A 411 5.16 5.27 23.37
N PRO A 412 4.06 4.91 22.73
CA PRO A 412 4.08 4.12 21.52
C PRO A 412 4.47 4.93 20.30
N VAL A 413 5.34 4.35 19.48
CA VAL A 413 5.69 4.80 18.13
C VAL A 413 5.11 3.82 17.13
N VAL A 414 4.11 4.24 16.36
CA VAL A 414 3.47 3.46 15.30
C VAL A 414 4.15 3.78 13.98
N ALA A 415 4.97 2.86 13.47
CA ALA A 415 5.69 3.03 12.21
C ALA A 415 5.01 2.24 11.09
N VAL A 416 4.43 2.98 10.15
CA VAL A 416 3.72 2.47 8.97
C VAL A 416 4.02 3.35 7.76
N TYR A 417 3.71 2.86 6.55
CA TYR A 417 3.74 3.74 5.38
C TYR A 417 2.65 4.80 5.46
N SER A 418 2.97 5.99 5.00
CA SER A 418 2.07 7.14 4.97
C SER A 418 0.72 6.80 4.32
N THR A 419 0.74 6.14 3.16
CA THR A 419 -0.49 5.72 2.46
C THR A 419 -1.35 4.75 3.28
N PHE A 420 -0.73 3.88 4.10
CA PHE A 420 -1.45 2.86 4.88
C PHE A 420 -2.12 3.42 6.14
N LEU A 421 -1.65 4.59 6.65
CA LEU A 421 -2.35 5.27 7.74
C LEU A 421 -3.82 5.58 7.38
N SER A 422 -4.13 5.78 6.11
CA SER A 422 -5.51 6.04 5.67
C SER A 422 -6.51 4.94 6.08
N ARG A 423 -6.05 3.70 6.29
CA ARG A 423 -6.86 2.59 6.82
C ARG A 423 -7.21 2.74 8.29
N ALA A 424 -6.38 3.43 9.05
CA ALA A 424 -6.53 3.62 10.49
C ALA A 424 -6.84 5.09 10.85
N PHE A 425 -7.34 5.87 9.89
CA PHE A 425 -7.65 7.27 10.12
C PHE A 425 -8.72 7.46 11.20
N ASP A 426 -9.76 6.62 11.22
CA ASP A 426 -10.81 6.66 12.24
C ASP A 426 -10.21 6.43 13.64
N GLN A 427 -9.36 5.42 13.78
CA GLN A 427 -8.68 5.09 15.04
C GLN A 427 -7.70 6.20 15.45
N ALA A 428 -6.96 6.79 14.50
CA ALA A 428 -6.09 7.92 14.79
C ALA A 428 -6.88 9.15 15.27
N ASN A 429 -8.06 9.38 14.70
CA ASN A 429 -8.94 10.48 15.07
C ASN A 429 -9.65 10.26 16.41
N LEU A 430 -10.31 9.09 16.57
CA LEU A 430 -11.18 8.85 17.75
C LEU A 430 -10.43 8.18 18.90
N ASP A 431 -9.66 7.12 18.64
CA ASP A 431 -9.01 6.39 19.74
C ASP A 431 -7.79 7.15 20.29
N VAL A 432 -7.10 7.91 19.43
CA VAL A 432 -5.90 8.67 19.82
C VAL A 432 -6.21 10.16 19.97
N GLY A 433 -6.75 10.80 18.93
CA GLY A 433 -6.95 12.25 18.88
C GLY A 433 -7.98 12.75 19.87
N LEU A 434 -9.18 12.16 19.91
CA LEU A 434 -10.25 12.54 20.83
C LEU A 434 -9.82 12.39 22.30
N HIS A 435 -9.01 11.37 22.60
CA HIS A 435 -8.48 11.13 23.96
C HIS A 435 -7.21 11.95 24.27
N GLY A 436 -6.64 12.65 23.29
CA GLY A 436 -5.42 13.43 23.45
C GLY A 436 -4.19 12.61 23.85
N LEU A 437 -4.07 11.35 23.36
CA LEU A 437 -3.06 10.41 23.82
C LEU A 437 -1.69 10.66 23.16
N PRO A 438 -0.59 10.48 23.89
CA PRO A 438 0.77 10.69 23.40
C PRO A 438 1.27 9.52 22.54
N VAL A 439 0.64 9.32 21.40
CA VAL A 439 1.03 8.35 20.38
C VAL A 439 1.79 9.08 19.27
N VAL A 440 2.95 8.56 18.88
CA VAL A 440 3.75 9.08 17.77
C VAL A 440 3.54 8.20 16.54
N PHE A 441 3.07 8.79 15.46
CA PHE A 441 2.96 8.15 14.15
C PHE A 441 4.22 8.47 13.33
N ALA A 442 5.07 7.49 13.08
CA ALA A 442 6.21 7.58 12.18
C ALA A 442 5.78 7.13 10.79
N LEU A 443 5.50 8.10 9.91
CA LEU A 443 4.94 7.84 8.58
C LEU A 443 6.05 7.82 7.54
N ASP A 444 6.52 6.63 7.21
CA ASP A 444 7.50 6.41 6.16
C ASP A 444 6.84 6.48 4.76
N ARG A 445 7.58 6.80 3.72
CA ARG A 445 7.10 6.95 2.34
C ARG A 445 6.07 8.08 2.19
N ALA A 446 6.21 9.16 2.93
CA ALA A 446 5.41 10.36 2.72
C ALA A 446 5.71 11.01 1.36
N GLY A 447 4.71 11.66 0.76
CA GLY A 447 4.81 12.29 -0.55
C GLY A 447 4.83 11.31 -1.72
N ILE A 448 5.46 11.70 -2.83
CA ILE A 448 5.58 10.89 -4.04
C ILE A 448 6.63 9.79 -3.82
N THR A 449 6.20 8.52 -3.87
CA THR A 449 7.06 7.35 -3.70
C THR A 449 7.66 6.82 -4.99
N GLY A 450 6.97 7.00 -6.12
CA GLY A 450 7.45 6.67 -7.46
C GLY A 450 6.93 5.37 -8.03
N ASP A 451 7.79 4.33 -8.07
CA ASP A 451 7.61 3.11 -8.86
C ASP A 451 6.37 2.27 -8.53
N ASP A 452 5.83 2.37 -7.32
CA ASP A 452 4.66 1.62 -6.85
C ASP A 452 3.32 2.27 -7.25
N GLY A 453 3.35 3.50 -7.75
CA GLY A 453 2.21 4.18 -8.34
C GLY A 453 1.15 4.67 -7.35
N PRO A 454 -0.09 4.87 -7.82
CA PRO A 454 -1.11 5.67 -7.14
C PRO A 454 -1.52 5.13 -5.76
N SER A 455 -1.42 3.84 -5.52
CA SER A 455 -1.78 3.24 -4.24
C SER A 455 -0.71 3.39 -3.16
N HIS A 456 0.53 3.76 -3.55
CA HIS A 456 1.66 3.87 -2.61
C HIS A 456 2.14 5.30 -2.41
N HIS A 457 1.69 6.29 -3.20
CA HIS A 457 2.00 7.68 -2.91
C HIS A 457 1.40 8.12 -1.59
N GLY A 458 2.25 8.56 -0.65
CA GLY A 458 1.86 9.02 0.68
C GLY A 458 1.48 10.50 0.69
N ILE A 459 0.58 10.90 -0.21
CA ILE A 459 0.24 12.31 -0.44
C ILE A 459 -0.93 12.82 0.42
N LEU A 460 -1.68 11.93 1.06
CA LEU A 460 -2.89 12.29 1.81
C LEU A 460 -2.63 12.51 3.31
N ASP A 461 -1.47 12.14 3.82
CA ASP A 461 -1.16 12.12 5.25
C ASP A 461 -1.37 13.49 5.94
N MET A 462 -0.79 14.57 5.40
CA MET A 462 -0.95 15.91 5.98
C MET A 462 -2.41 16.35 5.96
N ALA A 463 -3.09 16.16 4.81
CA ALA A 463 -4.49 16.57 4.68
C ALA A 463 -5.42 15.84 5.67
N LEU A 464 -5.18 14.54 5.91
CA LEU A 464 -5.92 13.75 6.88
C LEU A 464 -5.57 14.15 8.32
N CYS A 465 -4.28 14.23 8.67
CA CYS A 465 -3.82 14.53 10.02
C CYS A 465 -4.16 15.95 10.46
N LEU A 466 -4.24 16.92 9.54
CA LEU A 466 -4.73 18.28 9.82
C LEU A 466 -6.19 18.33 10.28
N LYS A 467 -6.99 17.28 10.02
CA LYS A 467 -8.39 17.17 10.47
C LYS A 467 -8.53 16.59 11.88
N ILE A 468 -7.45 16.07 12.48
CA ILE A 468 -7.46 15.52 13.83
C ILE A 468 -7.13 16.64 14.84
N PRO A 469 -8.05 17.03 15.72
CA PRO A 469 -7.79 18.05 16.74
C PRO A 469 -6.62 17.67 17.64
N GLY A 470 -5.75 18.63 17.95
CA GLY A 470 -4.60 18.41 18.85
C GLY A 470 -3.42 17.64 18.24
N MET A 471 -3.52 17.15 17.01
CA MET A 471 -2.42 16.48 16.32
C MET A 471 -1.28 17.46 16.01
N THR A 472 -0.06 17.15 16.45
CA THR A 472 1.16 17.86 16.03
C THR A 472 1.76 17.18 14.82
N ILE A 473 2.13 17.96 13.77
CA ILE A 473 2.59 17.40 12.49
C ILE A 473 3.99 17.93 12.17
N PHE A 474 4.97 17.04 12.24
CA PHE A 474 6.37 17.29 11.90
C PHE A 474 6.68 16.82 10.48
N ALA A 475 7.44 17.61 9.73
CA ALA A 475 7.92 17.32 8.39
C ALA A 475 9.44 17.63 8.30
N PRO A 476 10.32 16.67 8.60
CA PRO A 476 11.76 16.88 8.61
C PRO A 476 12.32 17.12 7.21
N SER A 477 13.24 18.07 7.09
CA SER A 477 13.97 18.41 5.86
C SER A 477 15.34 17.72 5.75
N SER A 478 15.79 17.00 6.81
CA SER A 478 17.06 16.28 6.85
C SER A 478 17.02 15.10 7.83
N ALA A 479 18.07 14.27 7.80
CA ALA A 479 18.22 13.16 8.75
C ALA A 479 18.27 13.65 10.20
N GLN A 480 19.00 14.73 10.45
CA GLN A 480 19.16 15.31 11.79
C GLN A 480 17.88 15.99 12.28
N GLU A 481 17.11 16.62 11.38
CA GLU A 481 15.76 17.14 11.69
C GLU A 481 14.82 15.99 12.09
N LEU A 482 14.83 14.89 11.37
CA LEU A 482 14.00 13.72 11.71
C LEU A 482 14.31 13.22 13.13
N GLN A 483 15.60 13.05 13.46
CA GLN A 483 16.03 12.59 14.78
C GLN A 483 15.62 13.57 15.89
N ALA A 484 15.77 14.89 15.66
CA ALA A 484 15.37 15.93 16.61
C ALA A 484 13.85 15.97 16.79
N MET A 485 13.09 15.87 15.69
CA MET A 485 11.63 15.92 15.70
C MET A 485 11.03 14.68 16.37
N LEU A 486 11.60 13.48 16.15
CA LEU A 486 11.13 12.25 16.81
C LEU A 486 11.28 12.36 18.34
N ARG A 487 12.42 12.89 18.83
CA ARG A 487 12.62 13.17 20.25
C ARG A 487 11.60 14.19 20.76
N SER A 488 11.41 15.30 20.03
CA SER A 488 10.42 16.32 20.40
C SER A 488 9.00 15.77 20.43
N ALA A 489 8.63 14.91 19.48
CA ALA A 489 7.31 14.27 19.41
C ALA A 489 7.04 13.38 20.64
N LEU A 490 8.04 12.65 21.12
CA LEU A 490 7.93 11.79 22.30
C LEU A 490 7.82 12.57 23.63
N GLU A 491 8.15 13.85 23.66
CA GLU A 491 7.97 14.71 24.84
C GLU A 491 6.58 15.37 24.90
N LEU A 492 5.82 15.32 23.79
CA LEU A 492 4.49 15.90 23.76
C LEU A 492 3.50 15.09 24.62
N SER A 493 2.53 15.78 25.19
CA SER A 493 1.44 15.16 25.96
C SER A 493 0.28 14.67 25.07
N GLY A 494 0.25 15.06 23.80
CA GLY A 494 -0.78 14.71 22.82
C GLY A 494 -0.21 13.97 21.60
N PRO A 495 -1.08 13.65 20.61
CA PRO A 495 -0.69 12.90 19.43
C PRO A 495 0.25 13.66 18.52
N ALA A 496 1.19 12.95 17.90
CA ALA A 496 2.14 13.53 16.96
C ALA A 496 2.36 12.64 15.74
N VAL A 497 2.61 13.29 14.61
CA VAL A 497 3.04 12.66 13.35
C VAL A 497 4.44 13.16 13.01
N VAL A 498 5.34 12.27 12.65
CA VAL A 498 6.61 12.57 12.00
C VAL A 498 6.57 11.91 10.62
N ARG A 499 6.42 12.71 9.56
CA ARG A 499 6.29 12.21 8.17
C ARG A 499 7.58 12.41 7.40
N TYR A 500 8.06 11.39 6.70
CA TYR A 500 9.32 11.45 5.97
C TYR A 500 9.29 10.59 4.69
N PRO A 501 10.05 10.99 3.63
CA PRO A 501 10.00 10.35 2.33
C PRO A 501 10.89 9.10 2.22
N LYS A 502 10.67 8.30 1.18
CA LYS A 502 11.54 7.21 0.73
C LYS A 502 12.64 7.75 -0.18
N THR A 503 13.55 8.57 0.32
CA THR A 503 14.67 9.13 -0.46
C THR A 503 15.95 9.16 0.36
N LYS A 504 17.08 9.42 -0.28
CA LYS A 504 18.30 9.76 0.44
C LYS A 504 18.01 10.92 1.38
N ALA A 505 18.44 10.80 2.62
CA ALA A 505 18.27 11.86 3.60
C ALA A 505 19.42 12.87 3.49
N ARG A 506 19.06 14.13 3.29
CA ARG A 506 20.02 15.24 3.37
C ARG A 506 20.70 15.20 4.73
N GLN A 507 22.02 15.42 4.75
CA GLN A 507 22.83 15.53 5.98
C GLN A 507 23.16 16.99 6.21
N VAL A 508 22.88 17.49 7.40
CA VAL A 508 23.15 18.88 7.78
C VAL A 508 23.96 18.98 9.07
N PRO A 509 24.79 20.02 9.25
CA PRO A 509 25.47 20.26 10.50
C PRO A 509 24.48 20.69 11.61
N PRO A 510 24.88 20.58 12.91
CA PRO A 510 23.96 20.83 14.03
C PRO A 510 23.38 22.25 14.11
N ASP A 511 24.07 23.24 13.58
CA ASP A 511 23.60 24.64 13.53
C ASP A 511 22.51 24.87 12.50
N GLN A 512 22.30 23.93 11.57
CA GLN A 512 21.19 23.94 10.60
C GLN A 512 19.99 23.10 11.06
N VAL A 513 20.02 22.54 12.25
CA VAL A 513 18.90 21.83 12.86
C VAL A 513 18.07 22.77 13.69
N GLY A 514 16.76 22.84 13.41
CA GLY A 514 15.85 23.68 14.18
C GLY A 514 15.57 23.14 15.59
N ARG A 515 14.84 23.92 16.41
CA ARG A 515 14.57 23.55 17.80
C ARG A 515 13.09 23.49 18.09
N GLY A 516 12.67 22.47 18.83
CA GLY A 516 11.29 22.30 19.27
C GLY A 516 10.30 22.42 18.12
N LEU A 517 9.25 23.22 18.33
CA LEU A 517 8.19 23.44 17.34
C LEU A 517 8.39 24.66 16.42
N SER A 518 9.51 25.37 16.55
CA SER A 518 9.77 26.56 15.75
C SER A 518 10.18 26.22 14.32
N ALA A 519 9.72 27.01 13.37
CA ALA A 519 10.22 27.03 12.00
C ALA A 519 11.67 27.58 11.95
N ARG A 520 12.35 27.40 10.84
CA ARG A 520 13.72 27.88 10.65
C ARG A 520 13.80 28.81 9.44
N LEU A 521 14.23 30.04 9.68
CA LEU A 521 14.60 30.97 8.59
C LEU A 521 15.88 30.47 7.93
N VAL A 522 15.84 30.12 6.65
CA VAL A 522 16.96 29.59 5.86
C VAL A 522 17.66 30.71 5.12
N ARG A 523 16.87 31.64 4.53
CA ARG A 523 17.37 32.79 3.76
C ARG A 523 16.47 33.99 4.02
N GLN A 524 17.09 35.16 4.24
CA GLN A 524 16.37 36.39 4.30
C GLN A 524 16.41 37.09 2.92
N GLY A 525 15.24 37.45 2.42
CA GLY A 525 15.07 38.19 1.16
C GLY A 525 14.74 39.66 1.36
N ASP A 526 14.22 40.27 0.31
CA ASP A 526 13.93 41.73 0.24
C ASP A 526 12.45 42.09 0.60
N GLY A 527 11.64 41.09 0.95
CA GLY A 527 10.21 41.26 1.26
C GLY A 527 9.28 41.10 0.05
N SER A 528 9.79 40.90 -1.15
CA SER A 528 8.97 40.68 -2.35
C SER A 528 8.27 39.31 -2.33
N VAL A 529 9.02 38.24 -2.05
CA VAL A 529 8.53 36.83 -2.05
C VAL A 529 8.94 36.10 -0.78
N CYS A 530 8.00 35.38 -0.15
CA CYS A 530 8.27 34.44 0.92
C CYS A 530 7.94 33.03 0.49
N ILE A 531 8.92 32.12 0.51
CA ILE A 531 8.75 30.67 0.22
C ILE A 531 8.71 29.92 1.53
N LEU A 532 7.63 29.17 1.76
CA LEU A 532 7.42 28.33 2.94
C LEU A 532 7.50 26.84 2.50
N ALA A 533 8.64 26.22 2.73
CA ALA A 533 8.93 24.87 2.27
C ALA A 533 8.64 23.85 3.36
N VAL A 534 7.92 22.77 3.02
CA VAL A 534 7.53 21.71 3.94
C VAL A 534 8.40 20.47 3.72
N GLY A 535 9.16 20.09 4.75
CA GLY A 535 9.93 18.85 4.78
C GLY A 535 10.98 18.78 3.67
N LYS A 536 11.01 17.65 2.93
CA LYS A 536 12.00 17.43 1.85
C LYS A 536 11.94 18.50 0.75
N MET A 537 10.84 19.22 0.63
CA MET A 537 10.70 20.25 -0.39
C MET A 537 11.59 21.47 -0.13
N LEU A 538 12.23 21.53 1.03
CA LEU A 538 13.23 22.57 1.31
C LEU A 538 14.38 22.57 0.30
N GLU A 539 14.88 21.39 -0.08
CA GLU A 539 16.01 21.28 -1.01
C GLU A 539 15.71 21.88 -2.39
N VAL A 540 14.54 21.57 -2.95
CA VAL A 540 14.11 22.13 -4.23
C VAL A 540 13.68 23.61 -4.11
N ALA A 541 13.23 24.03 -2.93
CA ALA A 541 12.92 25.45 -2.67
C ALA A 541 14.19 26.30 -2.54
N GLU A 542 15.29 25.76 -2.00
CA GLU A 542 16.61 26.41 -2.01
C GLU A 542 17.14 26.62 -3.44
N GLU A 543 16.98 25.60 -4.31
CA GLU A 543 17.29 25.68 -5.73
C GLU A 543 16.45 26.76 -6.42
N ALA A 544 15.11 26.74 -6.19
CA ALA A 544 14.21 27.75 -6.74
C ALA A 544 14.56 29.17 -6.29
N ALA A 545 14.87 29.37 -4.99
CA ALA A 545 15.29 30.68 -4.46
C ALA A 545 16.61 31.16 -5.08
N THR A 546 17.49 30.25 -5.47
CA THR A 546 18.73 30.61 -6.18
C THR A 546 18.43 31.06 -7.62
N LEU A 547 17.58 30.33 -8.35
CA LEU A 547 17.15 30.67 -9.69
C LEU A 547 16.39 32.01 -9.72
N LEU A 548 15.59 32.32 -8.69
CA LEU A 548 14.91 33.59 -8.53
C LEU A 548 15.91 34.73 -8.33
N ALA A 549 16.95 34.54 -7.50
CA ALA A 549 17.98 35.56 -7.26
C ALA A 549 18.82 35.86 -8.50
N ASP A 550 19.11 34.90 -9.34
CA ASP A 550 19.81 35.05 -10.62
C ASP A 550 19.03 35.99 -11.57
N GLU A 551 17.72 36.08 -11.41
CA GLU A 551 16.82 36.98 -12.15
C GLU A 551 16.40 38.24 -11.34
N GLY A 552 17.06 38.47 -10.20
CA GLY A 552 16.89 39.70 -9.38
C GLY A 552 15.73 39.67 -8.37
N VAL A 553 15.16 38.49 -8.06
CA VAL A 553 14.14 38.32 -7.02
C VAL A 553 14.76 37.65 -5.79
N GLU A 554 15.01 38.43 -4.73
CA GLU A 554 15.59 37.98 -3.47
C GLU A 554 14.51 37.43 -2.53
N ALA A 555 14.16 36.10 -2.69
CA ALA A 555 13.13 35.48 -1.91
C ALA A 555 13.58 35.17 -0.47
N THR A 556 12.71 35.42 0.50
CA THR A 556 12.81 34.85 1.87
C THR A 556 12.43 33.40 1.82
N LEU A 557 13.19 32.54 2.49
CA LEU A 557 12.93 31.08 2.53
C LEU A 557 12.86 30.58 3.98
N TRP A 558 11.76 29.96 4.33
CA TRP A 558 11.54 29.28 5.59
C TRP A 558 11.45 27.76 5.41
N ASP A 559 12.11 27.02 6.30
CA ASP A 559 11.83 25.61 6.58
C ASP A 559 10.69 25.55 7.60
N VAL A 560 9.50 25.14 7.17
CA VAL A 560 8.28 25.11 8.00
C VAL A 560 8.46 24.17 9.19
N ARG A 561 9.15 23.04 9.01
CA ARG A 561 9.44 22.00 9.99
C ARG A 561 8.21 21.40 10.68
N VAL A 562 7.34 22.23 11.24
CA VAL A 562 6.11 21.82 11.94
C VAL A 562 4.92 22.46 11.24
N VAL A 563 4.09 21.61 10.62
CA VAL A 563 2.89 22.06 9.90
C VAL A 563 1.78 22.44 10.88
N ARG A 564 1.74 21.78 12.03
CA ARG A 564 0.81 22.07 13.12
C ARG A 564 1.44 21.76 14.48
N PRO A 565 1.45 22.70 15.46
CA PRO A 565 1.05 24.11 15.29
C PRO A 565 2.03 24.86 14.38
N LEU A 566 1.57 25.89 13.70
CA LEU A 566 2.44 26.79 12.95
C LEU A 566 3.24 27.67 13.90
N ASP A 567 4.48 28.00 13.50
CA ASP A 567 5.29 29.00 14.20
C ASP A 567 4.72 30.40 13.96
N PRO A 568 4.28 31.13 15.01
CA PRO A 568 3.73 32.47 14.87
C PRO A 568 4.71 33.47 14.25
N ALA A 569 6.03 33.34 14.49
CA ALA A 569 7.04 34.22 13.92
C ALA A 569 7.13 34.05 12.39
N MET A 570 7.13 32.80 11.91
CA MET A 570 7.10 32.50 10.47
C MET A 570 5.82 33.01 9.81
N VAL A 571 4.64 32.80 10.41
CA VAL A 571 3.36 33.24 9.84
C VAL A 571 3.28 34.75 9.80
N THR A 572 3.78 35.44 10.85
CA THR A 572 3.83 36.92 10.89
C THR A 572 4.76 37.47 9.82
N ASP A 573 5.99 36.95 9.72
CA ASP A 573 6.94 37.34 8.70
C ASP A 573 6.42 37.12 7.28
N ALA A 574 5.88 35.96 7.00
CA ALA A 574 5.28 35.62 5.70
C ALA A 574 4.13 36.62 5.35
N GLY A 575 3.31 37.00 6.33
CA GLY A 575 2.22 37.97 6.15
C GLY A 575 2.67 39.40 5.82
N GLU A 576 3.93 39.76 6.03
CA GLU A 576 4.47 41.10 5.68
C GLU A 576 5.05 41.16 4.25
N HIS A 577 5.23 40.01 3.58
CA HIS A 577 5.73 39.95 2.21
C HIS A 577 4.66 40.32 1.18
N ALA A 578 5.09 40.75 0.00
CA ALA A 578 4.18 41.10 -1.08
C ALA A 578 3.49 39.86 -1.68
N PHE A 579 4.17 38.72 -1.66
CA PHE A 579 3.69 37.45 -2.22
C PHE A 579 4.20 36.26 -1.41
N VAL A 580 3.35 35.29 -1.14
CA VAL A 580 3.70 34.08 -0.39
C VAL A 580 3.53 32.83 -1.26
N VAL A 581 4.46 31.89 -1.13
CA VAL A 581 4.44 30.62 -1.83
C VAL A 581 4.61 29.50 -0.80
N THR A 582 3.73 28.52 -0.80
CA THR A 582 3.90 27.29 -0.01
C THR A 582 4.28 26.15 -0.92
N VAL A 583 5.21 25.29 -0.49
CA VAL A 583 5.70 24.16 -1.27
C VAL A 583 5.63 22.89 -0.43
N GLU A 584 4.80 21.93 -0.85
CA GLU A 584 4.60 20.65 -0.18
C GLU A 584 4.61 19.47 -1.16
N ASP A 585 5.03 18.29 -0.70
CA ASP A 585 4.93 17.02 -1.44
C ASP A 585 3.65 16.25 -1.09
N GLY A 586 2.74 16.84 -0.34
CA GLY A 586 1.39 16.39 -0.05
C GLY A 586 0.37 16.88 -1.09
N ILE A 587 -0.88 16.40 -0.94
CA ILE A 587 -1.99 16.85 -1.79
C ILE A 587 -2.27 18.33 -1.51
N ARG A 588 -2.30 19.16 -2.56
CA ARG A 588 -2.47 20.60 -2.45
C ARG A 588 -3.77 21.00 -1.76
N ASN A 589 -4.89 20.34 -2.14
CA ASN A 589 -6.20 20.69 -1.62
C ASN A 589 -6.40 20.13 -0.20
N GLY A 590 -6.50 21.04 0.77
CA GLY A 590 -6.63 20.70 2.18
C GLY A 590 -5.32 20.28 2.87
N GLY A 591 -4.18 20.46 2.19
CA GLY A 591 -2.84 20.21 2.70
C GLY A 591 -2.27 21.35 3.53
N ALA A 592 -0.95 21.33 3.73
CA ALA A 592 -0.21 22.31 4.53
C ALA A 592 -0.33 23.73 3.98
N GLY A 593 -0.27 23.88 2.66
CA GLY A 593 -0.36 25.19 2.01
C GLY A 593 -1.68 25.90 2.28
N ASN A 594 -2.82 25.20 2.22
CA ASN A 594 -4.11 25.80 2.58
C ASN A 594 -4.15 26.19 4.05
N PHE A 595 -3.67 25.31 4.95
CA PHE A 595 -3.66 25.58 6.39
C PHE A 595 -2.80 26.79 6.76
N ILE A 596 -1.64 26.96 6.10
CA ILE A 596 -0.77 28.12 6.27
C ILE A 596 -1.43 29.41 5.70
N GLY A 597 -2.04 29.30 4.52
CA GLY A 597 -2.74 30.42 3.89
C GLY A 597 -3.88 30.97 4.76
N ASP A 598 -4.69 30.07 5.34
CA ASP A 598 -5.75 30.43 6.28
C ASP A 598 -5.18 31.15 7.52
N ALA A 599 -4.07 30.63 8.09
CA ALA A 599 -3.42 31.28 9.24
C ALA A 599 -2.87 32.68 8.95
N ILE A 600 -2.32 32.88 7.75
CA ILE A 600 -1.87 34.21 7.30
C ILE A 600 -3.07 35.18 7.14
N ALA A 601 -4.17 34.67 6.56
CA ALA A 601 -5.39 35.46 6.39
C ALA A 601 -6.00 35.90 7.73
N ASP A 602 -6.05 34.97 8.69
CA ASP A 602 -6.57 35.22 10.05
C ASP A 602 -5.76 36.30 10.78
N LEU A 603 -4.43 36.34 10.67
CA LEU A 603 -3.57 37.37 11.25
C LEU A 603 -3.83 38.75 10.65
N LYS A 604 -4.26 38.81 9.40
CA LYS A 604 -4.50 40.04 8.65
C LYS A 604 -5.98 40.42 8.56
N ALA A 605 -6.84 39.89 9.43
CA ALA A 605 -8.31 40.07 9.39
C ALA A 605 -8.79 41.54 9.18
N ASN A 606 -7.96 42.50 9.55
CA ASN A 606 -8.22 43.95 9.35
C ASN A 606 -7.31 44.63 8.31
N ARG A 607 -6.53 43.86 7.56
CA ARG A 607 -5.60 44.34 6.51
C ARG A 607 -5.63 43.39 5.32
N GLN A 608 -5.28 43.91 4.15
CA GLN A 608 -5.17 43.03 2.97
C GLN A 608 -4.04 42.03 3.15
N SER A 609 -4.38 40.73 3.11
CA SER A 609 -3.42 39.64 3.15
C SER A 609 -2.64 39.56 1.83
N PRO A 610 -1.36 39.13 1.85
CA PRO A 610 -0.64 38.85 0.61
C PRO A 610 -1.33 37.70 -0.14
N PRO A 611 -1.29 37.70 -1.49
CA PRO A 611 -1.71 36.53 -2.25
C PRO A 611 -0.82 35.33 -1.94
N VAL A 612 -1.43 34.15 -1.82
CA VAL A 612 -0.74 32.90 -1.50
C VAL A 612 -0.84 31.92 -2.67
N LEU A 613 0.29 31.47 -3.19
CA LEU A 613 0.39 30.44 -4.18
C LEU A 613 0.72 29.09 -3.49
N ASN A 614 -0.21 28.15 -3.53
CA ASN A 614 0.02 26.81 -2.98
C ASN A 614 0.53 25.87 -4.07
N LEU A 615 1.77 25.39 -3.94
CA LEU A 615 2.39 24.39 -4.79
C LEU A 615 2.39 23.04 -4.07
N GLY A 616 1.76 22.03 -4.66
CA GLY A 616 1.61 20.69 -4.11
C GLY A 616 0.98 19.75 -5.12
N VAL A 617 0.87 18.47 -4.74
CA VAL A 617 0.36 17.41 -5.62
C VAL A 617 -1.13 17.67 -5.93
N PRO A 618 -1.55 17.61 -7.20
CA PRO A 618 -2.96 17.80 -7.56
C PRO A 618 -3.85 16.68 -7.01
N THR A 619 -5.17 16.94 -6.93
CA THR A 619 -6.17 15.92 -6.56
C THR A 619 -6.40 14.98 -7.75
N ALA A 620 -5.46 14.05 -7.93
CA ALA A 620 -5.48 13.05 -9.01
C ALA A 620 -4.76 11.77 -8.55
N TYR A 621 -5.06 10.65 -9.21
CA TYR A 621 -4.25 9.44 -9.07
C TYR A 621 -3.00 9.58 -9.94
N ILE A 622 -1.86 9.76 -9.28
CA ILE A 622 -0.58 9.98 -9.96
C ILE A 622 -0.01 8.63 -10.43
N PRO A 623 0.27 8.45 -11.72
CA PRO A 623 0.83 7.20 -12.25
C PRO A 623 2.21 6.87 -11.66
N HIS A 624 2.63 5.61 -11.83
CA HIS A 624 3.97 5.17 -11.44
C HIS A 624 5.05 5.75 -12.37
N SER A 625 6.15 6.16 -11.78
CA SER A 625 7.39 6.57 -12.46
C SER A 625 8.49 6.75 -11.41
N LYS A 626 9.68 7.23 -11.79
CA LYS A 626 10.66 7.71 -10.81
C LYS A 626 10.14 8.98 -10.12
N ALA A 627 10.32 9.07 -8.80
CA ALA A 627 9.76 10.15 -7.99
C ALA A 627 10.17 11.55 -8.49
N ASP A 628 11.46 11.75 -8.81
CA ASP A 628 11.98 13.03 -9.29
C ASP A 628 11.36 13.43 -10.64
N ARG A 629 11.13 12.45 -11.53
CA ARG A 629 10.45 12.72 -12.80
C ARG A 629 9.00 13.15 -12.57
N ILE A 630 8.29 12.51 -11.66
CA ILE A 630 6.92 12.90 -11.31
C ILE A 630 6.89 14.31 -10.74
N LEU A 631 7.79 14.62 -9.80
CA LEU A 631 7.87 15.98 -9.22
C LEU A 631 8.18 17.03 -10.28
N GLY A 632 9.11 16.76 -11.21
CA GLY A 632 9.39 17.67 -12.33
C GLY A 632 8.19 17.86 -13.27
N GLN A 633 7.44 16.79 -13.59
CA GLN A 633 6.22 16.91 -14.39
C GLN A 633 5.11 17.69 -13.70
N LEU A 634 5.08 17.69 -12.37
CA LEU A 634 4.15 18.48 -11.56
C LEU A 634 4.63 19.91 -11.30
N GLY A 635 5.83 20.29 -11.78
CA GLY A 635 6.45 21.59 -11.51
C GLY A 635 6.83 21.77 -10.03
N LEU A 636 7.14 20.68 -9.33
CA LEU A 636 7.54 20.63 -7.93
C LEU A 636 9.06 20.38 -7.77
N ASP A 637 9.84 20.61 -8.80
CA ASP A 637 11.30 20.74 -8.79
C ASP A 637 11.73 22.21 -8.73
N GLY A 638 13.01 22.49 -8.54
CA GLY A 638 13.52 23.87 -8.42
C GLY A 638 13.13 24.77 -9.58
N PRO A 639 13.38 24.37 -10.85
CA PRO A 639 12.99 25.17 -12.02
C PRO A 639 11.47 25.37 -12.13
N GLY A 640 10.66 24.35 -11.87
CA GLY A 640 9.20 24.42 -11.93
C GLY A 640 8.60 25.35 -10.89
N ILE A 641 9.15 25.32 -9.66
CA ILE A 641 8.77 26.23 -8.57
C ILE A 641 9.12 27.67 -8.97
N ALA A 642 10.36 27.96 -9.42
CA ALA A 642 10.78 29.27 -9.85
C ALA A 642 9.90 29.81 -11.00
N ALA A 643 9.65 29.00 -12.03
CA ALA A 643 8.77 29.37 -13.14
C ALA A 643 7.33 29.68 -12.69
N SER A 644 6.80 28.91 -11.72
CA SER A 644 5.47 29.14 -11.17
C SER A 644 5.40 30.45 -10.40
N ILE A 645 6.46 30.82 -9.69
CA ILE A 645 6.58 32.10 -8.95
C ILE A 645 6.66 33.24 -9.92
N PHE A 646 7.53 33.23 -10.94
CA PHE A 646 7.61 34.29 -11.96
C PHE A 646 6.26 34.53 -12.62
N LYS A 647 5.60 33.48 -13.09
CA LYS A 647 4.27 33.57 -13.71
C LYS A 647 3.21 34.15 -12.78
N ALA A 648 3.33 33.92 -11.47
CA ALA A 648 2.39 34.46 -10.49
C ALA A 648 2.66 35.93 -10.18
N ILE A 649 3.93 36.33 -10.05
CA ILE A 649 4.32 37.72 -9.80
C ILE A 649 3.89 38.64 -10.96
N GLU A 650 4.06 38.23 -12.22
CA GLU A 650 3.61 38.96 -13.40
C GLU A 650 2.10 39.24 -13.41
N ARG A 651 1.31 38.45 -12.69
CA ARG A 651 -0.16 38.60 -12.59
C ARG A 651 -0.61 39.44 -11.41
N VAL A 652 0.29 39.76 -10.47
CA VAL A 652 -0.02 40.65 -9.35
C VAL A 652 0.12 42.10 -9.87
N PRO A 653 -0.94 42.92 -9.90
CA PRO A 653 -0.84 44.33 -10.30
C PRO A 653 0.19 45.02 -9.42
N GLU A 654 1.06 45.85 -10.02
CA GLU A 654 1.95 46.73 -9.25
C GLU A 654 1.11 47.52 -8.25
N ARG A 655 1.37 47.31 -6.95
CA ARG A 655 0.80 48.22 -5.92
C ARG A 655 1.32 49.61 -6.21
N GLU A 656 0.44 50.52 -6.66
CA GLU A 656 0.76 51.90 -6.79
C GLU A 656 1.34 52.43 -5.45
N ALA A 657 2.62 52.67 -5.47
CA ALA A 657 3.32 53.35 -4.38
C ALA A 657 2.88 54.82 -4.39
N GLY A 658 1.97 55.17 -3.47
CA GLY A 658 1.78 56.55 -3.09
C GLY A 658 0.60 57.29 -3.72
N ALA A 659 -0.54 57.27 -3.09
CA ALA A 659 -1.43 58.42 -3.07
C ALA A 659 -1.82 58.73 -1.62
N SER A 660 -1.00 59.58 -1.02
CA SER A 660 -1.44 60.35 0.15
C SER A 660 -2.38 61.45 -0.35
N GLY A 661 -3.63 61.42 0.09
CA GLY A 661 -4.46 62.65 0.22
C GLY A 661 -5.37 62.99 -0.94
N GLN A 662 -6.65 62.67 -0.81
CA GLN A 662 -7.72 63.66 -0.63
C GLN A 662 -9.09 62.99 -0.60
N ALA A 663 -9.79 63.28 0.46
CA ALA A 663 -11.20 62.90 0.60
C ALA A 663 -12.07 63.73 -0.38
N GLY A 664 -12.95 63.03 -1.09
CA GLY A 664 -14.01 63.66 -1.90
C GLY A 664 -15.01 62.54 -2.25
N GLY A 665 -16.17 62.59 -1.59
CA GLY A 665 -17.22 61.61 -1.82
C GLY A 665 -17.81 61.74 -3.21
N ASP A 666 -18.35 60.63 -3.69
CA ASP A 666 -19.74 60.56 -4.18
C ASP A 666 -20.11 59.10 -4.43
N ASP A 667 -21.31 58.83 -3.99
CA ASP A 667 -22.02 57.55 -4.17
C ASP A 667 -22.17 57.21 -5.65
N ASP A 668 -21.85 55.95 -6.05
CA ASP A 668 -22.76 55.22 -6.88
C ASP A 668 -22.48 53.70 -6.79
N ALA A 669 -23.57 52.92 -6.61
CA ALA A 669 -23.57 51.49 -6.47
C ALA A 669 -23.41 50.82 -7.84
N GLY A 670 -22.42 49.94 -7.94
CA GLY A 670 -22.27 49.00 -9.03
C GLY A 670 -21.66 47.70 -8.49
N GLU A 671 -22.54 46.74 -8.19
CA GLU A 671 -22.13 45.38 -7.89
C GLU A 671 -21.55 44.72 -9.16
N ASP A 672 -20.25 44.67 -9.28
CA ASP A 672 -19.58 43.74 -10.19
C ASP A 672 -18.93 42.61 -9.40
N GLN A 673 -19.63 41.46 -9.39
CA GLN A 673 -19.10 40.19 -8.94
C GLN A 673 -17.98 39.77 -9.90
N VAL A 674 -16.73 39.96 -9.48
CA VAL A 674 -15.59 39.35 -10.14
C VAL A 674 -15.53 37.86 -9.76
N SER A 675 -16.13 37.01 -10.59
CA SER A 675 -15.93 35.56 -10.54
C SER A 675 -14.48 35.26 -10.97
N LEU A 676 -13.69 34.72 -10.04
CA LEU A 676 -12.42 34.10 -10.36
C LEU A 676 -12.68 32.88 -11.26
N PRO A 677 -11.97 32.69 -12.38
CA PRO A 677 -12.15 31.50 -13.22
C PRO A 677 -11.65 30.30 -12.45
N ASN A 678 -12.55 29.33 -12.25
CA ASN A 678 -12.20 28.00 -11.81
C ASN A 678 -11.14 27.43 -12.76
N GLY A 679 -10.06 26.91 -12.17
CA GLY A 679 -8.92 26.41 -12.88
C GLY A 679 -9.30 25.35 -13.92
N GLU A 680 -9.13 25.71 -15.18
CA GLU A 680 -9.10 24.75 -16.27
C GLU A 680 -7.83 23.91 -16.11
N GLY A 681 -8.05 22.59 -16.01
CA GLY A 681 -7.00 21.61 -15.86
C GLY A 681 -6.04 21.65 -17.05
N ILE A 682 -4.78 21.41 -16.76
CA ILE A 682 -3.81 20.97 -17.76
C ILE A 682 -4.35 19.65 -18.31
N LEU A 683 -4.80 19.69 -19.55
CA LEU A 683 -5.21 18.52 -20.33
C LEU A 683 -3.99 17.60 -20.44
N VAL A 684 -4.06 16.49 -19.73
CA VAL A 684 -3.32 15.29 -20.12
C VAL A 684 -3.92 14.83 -21.43
N GLY A 685 -3.11 14.75 -22.50
CA GLY A 685 -3.54 14.52 -23.85
C GLY A 685 -4.61 13.43 -23.96
N GLU A 686 -5.69 13.76 -24.64
CA GLU A 686 -6.67 12.80 -25.08
C GLU A 686 -5.99 11.75 -25.98
N VAL A 687 -6.03 10.52 -25.54
CA VAL A 687 -5.76 9.37 -26.40
C VAL A 687 -7.03 9.14 -27.22
N ASP A 688 -6.96 9.41 -28.52
CA ASP A 688 -7.99 9.08 -29.47
C ASP A 688 -8.42 7.62 -29.36
N GLY A 689 -9.57 7.40 -28.77
CA GLY A 689 -10.28 6.13 -28.78
C GLY A 689 -11.03 5.94 -30.08
N ALA A 690 -10.47 5.12 -30.97
CA ALA A 690 -11.16 4.66 -32.16
C ALA A 690 -12.47 3.95 -31.79
N GLY A 691 -13.54 4.40 -32.41
CA GLY A 691 -14.90 3.98 -32.15
C GLY A 691 -15.17 2.51 -32.45
N VAL A 692 -15.97 1.90 -31.58
CA VAL A 692 -16.83 0.80 -31.95
C VAL A 692 -18.26 1.22 -31.61
N THR A 693 -18.98 1.58 -32.64
CA THR A 693 -20.43 1.76 -32.62
C THR A 693 -21.13 0.41 -32.45
N ASN A 694 -21.93 0.26 -31.40
CA ASN A 694 -23.06 -0.62 -31.43
C ASN A 694 -24.27 0.11 -30.79
N GLY A 695 -25.19 0.50 -31.67
CA GLY A 695 -26.44 1.09 -31.31
C GLY A 695 -27.43 0.05 -30.81
N ALA A 696 -28.15 0.39 -29.76
CA ALA A 696 -29.54 0.01 -29.55
C ALA A 696 -30.10 1.00 -28.55
N GLY A 697 -30.85 1.96 -29.08
CA GLY A 697 -31.66 2.86 -28.31
C GLY A 697 -32.91 2.15 -27.76
N VAL A 698 -33.24 2.40 -26.52
CA VAL A 698 -34.64 2.36 -26.04
C VAL A 698 -34.83 3.59 -25.17
N ALA A 699 -35.61 4.52 -25.69
CA ALA A 699 -36.22 5.60 -24.95
C ALA A 699 -37.39 5.04 -24.13
N ASN A 700 -37.51 5.39 -22.87
CA ASN A 700 -38.81 5.59 -22.24
C ASN A 700 -38.65 6.56 -21.06
N GLY A 701 -39.22 7.73 -21.29
CA GLY A 701 -39.49 8.69 -20.25
C GLY A 701 -40.78 8.33 -19.53
N ALA A 702 -40.82 8.60 -18.25
CA ALA A 702 -42.03 8.97 -17.53
C ALA A 702 -41.62 9.61 -16.21
N GLY A 703 -41.81 10.90 -16.12
CA GLY A 703 -41.81 11.63 -14.88
C GLY A 703 -43.09 11.38 -14.09
N VAL A 704 -42.98 11.38 -12.78
CA VAL A 704 -44.10 11.71 -11.90
C VAL A 704 -43.55 12.53 -10.73
N ALA A 705 -44.21 13.64 -10.54
CA ALA A 705 -43.97 14.65 -9.54
C ALA A 705 -44.74 14.37 -8.24
N ASN A 706 -44.16 14.88 -7.13
CA ASN A 706 -44.78 15.51 -5.95
C ASN A 706 -45.93 14.80 -5.19
N GLY A 707 -45.78 14.82 -3.88
CA GLY A 707 -46.89 14.82 -2.94
C GLY A 707 -46.46 14.81 -1.49
N ALA A 708 -46.54 15.95 -0.90
CA ALA A 708 -46.39 16.28 0.50
C ALA A 708 -47.40 15.57 1.41
N GLY A 709 -47.15 15.48 2.72
CA GLY A 709 -48.19 15.25 3.68
C GLY A 709 -47.73 14.89 5.08
N VAL A 710 -47.66 15.88 5.89
CA VAL A 710 -47.61 15.99 7.35
C VAL A 710 -48.74 15.18 8.00
N ALA A 711 -48.51 14.55 9.16
CA ALA A 711 -49.28 14.90 10.37
C ALA A 711 -48.91 14.04 11.60
N ASN A 712 -48.81 14.76 12.69
CA ASN A 712 -48.72 14.38 14.10
C ASN A 712 -49.87 13.46 14.60
N GLY A 713 -49.61 12.72 15.68
CA GLY A 713 -50.64 12.14 16.52
C GLY A 713 -50.10 11.59 17.81
N ALA A 714 -50.28 12.34 18.85
CA ALA A 714 -50.00 12.02 20.24
C ALA A 714 -51.10 11.11 20.87
N GLY A 715 -50.81 10.46 22.02
CA GLY A 715 -51.78 9.86 22.93
C GLY A 715 -51.12 8.73 23.73
N VAL A 716 -50.62 8.92 24.89
CA VAL A 716 -51.18 8.96 26.24
C VAL A 716 -52.06 7.74 26.61
N ALA A 717 -51.65 6.95 27.58
CA ALA A 717 -52.21 6.72 28.90
C ALA A 717 -51.84 5.33 29.45
N ASN A 718 -51.13 5.30 30.58
CA ASN A 718 -51.60 4.93 31.94
C ASN A 718 -52.07 3.49 32.21
N GLY A 719 -51.48 2.92 33.26
CA GLY A 719 -52.19 2.08 34.19
C GLY A 719 -51.32 1.12 35.01
N HIS A 720 -50.96 1.53 36.18
CA HIS A 720 -51.07 0.88 37.53
C HIS A 720 -50.77 -0.63 37.61
N GLY A 721 -50.00 -1.08 38.52
CA GLY A 721 -49.79 -0.98 39.95
C GLY A 721 -49.18 -2.32 40.37
N GLY A 722 -48.36 -2.42 41.34
CA GLY A 722 -48.46 -2.35 42.71
C GLY A 722 -47.50 -3.32 43.40
N ARG A 723 -46.75 -2.80 44.36
CA ARG A 723 -46.38 -3.42 45.69
C ARG A 723 -45.59 -4.72 45.71
N ALA A 724 -44.59 -4.93 46.50
CA ALA A 724 -43.91 -4.34 47.63
C ALA A 724 -43.19 -5.48 48.39
N ALA A 725 -42.22 -5.12 49.20
CA ALA A 725 -41.53 -5.86 50.26
C ALA A 725 -40.33 -6.70 49.78
N GLY A 726 -39.14 -6.53 50.25
CA GLY A 726 -38.62 -6.04 51.53
C GLY A 726 -37.70 -7.09 52.10
N GLU A 727 -36.51 -6.71 52.49
CA GLU A 727 -35.59 -7.20 53.54
C GLU A 727 -34.17 -7.34 52.96
N GLU A 728 -33.32 -6.46 53.29
CA GLU A 728 -32.29 -6.29 54.34
C GLU A 728 -31.59 -7.61 54.77
N VAL A 729 -30.28 -7.61 54.76
CA VAL A 729 -29.33 -7.73 55.86
C VAL A 729 -27.94 -8.26 55.40
N ALA A 730 -26.94 -7.40 55.68
CA ALA A 730 -25.59 -7.54 56.23
C ALA A 730 -24.48 -8.32 55.50
N ALA A 731 -23.48 -7.62 55.16
CA ALA A 731 -22.08 -7.56 55.62
C ALA A 731 -21.47 -8.85 56.21
N GLU A 732 -20.32 -9.24 55.64
CA GLU A 732 -19.09 -9.47 56.40
C GLU A 732 -17.95 -9.92 55.44
N THR A 733 -16.87 -9.15 55.43
CA THR A 733 -15.50 -9.57 55.14
C THR A 733 -14.91 -10.24 56.39
N PRO A 734 -13.79 -11.02 56.42
CA PRO A 734 -12.50 -10.74 55.79
C PRO A 734 -11.66 -11.96 55.30
N LEU A 735 -10.51 -11.62 54.70
CA LEU A 735 -9.33 -12.43 54.38
C LEU A 735 -8.77 -13.28 55.57
N PRO A 736 -7.94 -14.38 55.28
CA PRO A 736 -6.51 -14.11 55.20
C PRO A 736 -5.68 -14.97 54.23
N ALA A 737 -4.54 -14.36 53.89
CA ALA A 737 -3.24 -14.79 53.45
C ALA A 737 -2.76 -16.26 53.67
N GLY A 738 -1.88 -16.69 52.74
CA GLY A 738 -0.72 -17.53 53.05
C GLY A 738 -0.49 -18.76 52.20
N ARG A 739 0.34 -18.72 51.26
CA ARG A 739 1.67 -19.23 50.91
C ARG A 739 1.88 -19.25 49.42
#